data_ef4aa2bde21d332cbd5dc8c03ad9bb6c
#
_entry.id   ef4aa2bde21d332cbd5dc8c03ad9bb6c
#
_cell.length_a   1.000
_cell.length_b   1.000
_cell.length_c   1.000
_cell.angle_alpha   90.00
_cell.angle_beta   90.00
_cell.angle_gamma   90.00
#
_symmetry.space_group_name_H-M   'P 1'
#
loop_
_entity.id
_entity.type
_entity.pdbx_description
1 polymer ?
#
loop_
_entity_poly.entity_id
_entity_poly.type
_entity_poly.pdbx_seq_one_letter_code
_entity_poly.pdbx_strand_id
1 'polypeptide(L)'
;MIKQVKGIRKVKLKSIKAGLIFFKYQFLACTLFGNLINILPATAATEPVISVVQSRENASQWKGITTRLEESGVNYCVISLDSVVNTGDWGNRTVLFLPNVEKLTPSQAISLEEWVSKGGRVIASGPVGSLSAPGVRRLINNILGGYWGFSLDKPQKIQPSKDKLQRWANKKNLIGEVRGGVVVPNSASQAAALWTSKDNNSAAVLATSRSTFFGWRWGVDSAASSNLDSAWLSAALKRHTDSPNAAKTIPGAASECSTSAVAQKPATNSINSIPPTGTSPNFTPFKITAATSNKPAPNINFRRSDKLSDEAIDNLQDKVRLDIKPGSRKPISRRETIALQQELLKLIGRVESANLAATAINNGTQTAEAQVAKFASSQPGVLTLSNQQVISQTKEVVQRLPQLVAKRKYAEARKQWLVAKNSLWNQFPTTKRFAQPEIRAIWLDRGTIVKARNEKGLGKVFDRLSQAGINTVFFETVNAGYTVYPSKVAPQQNPLTRNWDPLKSAVKLAHDRGMELHAWVWVFAAGNQRHNKILGLNSNYPGPVLAAHPDWAGYDRRGKMIPQGQNKPFFDPANPQLRQYLLKQYEEIVTRYDVDGLHLDYIRYPFQDHQRNRSYGYGKAARTLFKERYGVDPKKISPRQRNIWQKWTAFRTQQIDSFVAQVSQKMRQKKSDLIMSVAVFPLPEQERIKKLQQHWEVWAKRGDIDLIVPMTYALDTPTFSRLAQPWIVSKKLGSTLLVPGIRLLNLPTLGAFDQLQLIRDLPVGGYALFAAENLQNQQLQQVFSNTQGNKVKDEPIPYRQPYKTAALRYASLQKEWEFVLQNNQMKISASRISELNTQAEVLQSALNQLAKSSSPANLQTAKASLTRFQSQFRVLIRQHALNNPYQARVWENRLSMIERLIKFGERLKK
;
A
#
# COMPACT_ATOMS: atom_id res chain seq x y z
N MET A 1 12.55 21.97 -59.71
CA MET A 1 11.28 22.41 -60.35
C MET A 1 10.29 22.64 -59.22
N ILE A 2 10.14 23.81 -58.85
CA ILE A 2 9.17 24.85 -59.22
C ILE A 2 7.83 24.62 -58.52
N LYS A 3 7.65 25.46 -57.51
CA LYS A 3 6.62 26.49 -57.26
C LYS A 3 5.26 25.98 -56.75
N GLN A 4 4.90 26.40 -55.54
CA GLN A 4 4.07 27.57 -55.15
C GLN A 4 2.60 27.41 -55.61
N VAL A 5 1.56 27.68 -54.81
CA VAL A 5 1.11 28.99 -54.32
C VAL A 5 -0.07 28.79 -53.32
N LYS A 6 -0.01 29.47 -52.19
CA LYS A 6 -1.01 30.30 -51.50
C LYS A 6 -2.48 30.31 -51.93
N GLY A 7 -3.36 30.39 -50.98
CA GLY A 7 -4.69 30.97 -51.13
C GLY A 7 -5.63 30.93 -49.94
N ILE A 8 -5.66 32.00 -49.23
CA ILE A 8 -6.60 32.43 -48.17
C ILE A 8 -8.02 32.57 -48.74
N ARG A 9 -9.08 32.23 -47.98
CA ARG A 9 -10.21 33.15 -47.72
C ARG A 9 -11.24 32.64 -46.71
N LYS A 10 -11.50 33.51 -45.73
CA LYS A 10 -12.68 33.56 -44.88
C LYS A 10 -13.94 33.89 -45.72
N VAL A 11 -15.10 33.31 -45.36
CA VAL A 11 -16.39 33.98 -45.55
C VAL A 11 -17.30 33.64 -44.36
N LYS A 12 -17.93 34.72 -43.93
CA LYS A 12 -18.92 34.82 -42.83
C LYS A 12 -20.37 34.64 -43.39
N LEU A 13 -21.25 34.26 -42.42
CA LEU A 13 -22.69 34.62 -42.26
C LEU A 13 -23.70 34.14 -43.36
N LYS A 14 -24.78 33.51 -42.96
CA LYS A 14 -26.04 34.19 -42.55
C LYS A 14 -27.15 33.21 -42.19
N SER A 15 -27.93 33.60 -41.22
CA SER A 15 -29.21 33.08 -40.77
C SER A 15 -30.28 33.07 -41.87
N ILE A 16 -31.22 32.13 -41.79
CA ILE A 16 -32.61 32.37 -42.24
C ILE A 16 -33.58 31.62 -41.27
N LYS A 17 -34.58 32.39 -40.85
CA LYS A 17 -35.77 32.04 -40.05
C LYS A 17 -36.87 31.43 -40.95
N ALA A 18 -37.85 30.92 -40.22
CA ALA A 18 -39.28 30.66 -40.60
C ALA A 18 -39.56 29.22 -41.07
N GLY A 19 -40.64 28.57 -40.67
CA GLY A 19 -41.90 29.04 -40.21
C GLY A 19 -42.83 27.94 -39.70
N LEU A 20 -43.81 28.38 -38.95
CA LEU A 20 -44.98 27.76 -38.42
C LEU A 20 -45.71 26.80 -39.35
N ILE A 21 -46.48 25.85 -38.79
CA ILE A 21 -47.93 25.63 -38.98
C ILE A 21 -48.46 24.67 -37.89
N PHE A 22 -49.34 25.16 -37.11
CA PHE A 22 -50.60 24.78 -36.53
C PHE A 22 -51.26 23.46 -36.99
N PHE A 23 -51.80 22.68 -36.02
CA PHE A 23 -53.19 22.18 -36.10
C PHE A 23 -53.78 21.95 -34.73
N LYS A 24 -54.90 22.63 -34.46
CA LYS A 24 -55.91 22.49 -33.41
C LYS A 24 -56.86 21.38 -33.75
N TYR A 25 -57.47 20.78 -32.73
CA TYR A 25 -58.96 20.53 -32.53
C TYR A 25 -59.04 19.70 -31.24
N GLN A 26 -59.60 20.16 -30.16
CA GLN A 26 -61.00 20.52 -29.75
C GLN A 26 -61.98 19.34 -29.66
N PHE A 27 -62.64 19.34 -28.49
CA PHE A 27 -63.99 19.04 -28.00
C PHE A 27 -64.17 17.67 -27.38
N LEU A 28 -64.93 17.46 -26.32
CA LEU A 28 -66.08 18.15 -25.70
C LEU A 28 -66.31 17.65 -24.27
N ALA A 29 -66.90 18.47 -23.44
CA ALA A 29 -67.37 18.28 -22.09
C ALA A 29 -68.66 17.39 -21.99
N CYS A 30 -68.85 16.82 -20.78
CA CYS A 30 -70.15 16.65 -20.25
C CYS A 30 -70.19 16.82 -18.73
N THR A 31 -71.06 17.71 -18.29
CA THR A 31 -71.45 18.15 -16.97
C THR A 31 -72.37 17.12 -16.31
N LEU A 32 -72.43 17.00 -14.95
CA LEU A 32 -73.41 17.61 -14.03
C LEU A 32 -73.48 16.93 -12.65
N PHE A 33 -73.69 17.78 -11.63
CA PHE A 33 -74.18 17.57 -10.29
C PHE A 33 -73.45 16.64 -9.31
N GLY A 34 -72.94 17.04 -8.18
CA GLY A 34 -73.35 18.04 -7.17
C GLY A 34 -73.36 17.37 -5.82
N ASN A 35 -72.53 17.81 -4.93
CA ASN A 35 -72.77 17.89 -3.52
C ASN A 35 -71.69 18.73 -2.81
N LEU A 36 -72.13 19.87 -2.30
CA LEU A 36 -71.33 20.71 -1.40
C LEU A 36 -71.15 19.94 -0.09
N ILE A 37 -69.92 19.57 0.21
CA ILE A 37 -69.44 19.37 1.58
C ILE A 37 -68.32 20.40 1.81
N ASN A 38 -68.63 21.36 2.72
CA ASN A 38 -67.66 22.27 3.23
C ASN A 38 -66.55 21.50 3.90
N ILE A 39 -65.42 21.28 3.17
CA ILE A 39 -64.14 20.88 3.76
C ILE A 39 -63.37 22.15 3.97
N LEU A 40 -63.19 22.53 5.22
CA LEU A 40 -62.20 23.47 5.66
C LEU A 40 -60.82 23.09 5.03
N PRO A 41 -60.02 24.02 4.50
CA PRO A 41 -58.70 23.67 3.96
C PRO A 41 -57.86 23.12 5.12
N ALA A 42 -57.59 21.81 5.08
CA ALA A 42 -56.54 21.24 5.85
C ALA A 42 -55.29 22.01 5.43
N THR A 43 -54.73 22.77 6.35
CA THR A 43 -53.41 23.38 6.18
C THR A 43 -52.44 22.25 5.81
N ALA A 44 -51.99 22.22 4.56
CA ALA A 44 -51.02 21.26 4.11
C ALA A 44 -49.78 21.44 5.01
N ALA A 45 -49.54 20.49 5.88
CA ALA A 45 -48.31 20.49 6.69
C ALA A 45 -47.13 20.52 5.72
N THR A 46 -46.34 21.60 5.76
CA THR A 46 -45.18 21.76 4.89
C THR A 46 -44.24 20.61 5.16
N GLU A 47 -43.95 19.82 4.12
CA GLU A 47 -43.04 18.65 4.28
C GLU A 47 -41.69 19.03 4.84
N PRO A 48 -41.11 18.26 5.76
CA PRO A 48 -39.75 18.50 6.28
C PRO A 48 -38.71 18.53 5.19
N VAL A 49 -37.81 19.51 5.22
CA VAL A 49 -36.75 19.71 4.23
C VAL A 49 -35.57 18.76 4.49
N ILE A 50 -35.30 18.50 5.79
CA ILE A 50 -34.14 17.69 6.21
C ILE A 50 -34.54 16.67 7.30
N SER A 51 -33.77 15.58 7.36
CA SER A 51 -33.74 14.69 8.50
C SER A 51 -32.62 15.09 9.45
N VAL A 52 -32.86 15.17 10.76
CA VAL A 52 -31.86 15.52 11.77
C VAL A 52 -31.67 14.37 12.74
N VAL A 53 -30.41 13.99 12.99
CA VAL A 53 -30.08 12.80 13.78
C VAL A 53 -29.87 13.15 15.25
N GLN A 54 -30.68 12.57 16.11
CA GLN A 54 -30.48 12.56 17.55
C GLN A 54 -29.69 11.33 17.99
N SER A 55 -28.67 11.53 18.80
CA SER A 55 -27.81 10.47 19.36
C SER A 55 -27.61 10.67 20.86
N ARG A 56 -27.05 9.66 21.53
CA ARG A 56 -26.74 9.77 22.96
C ARG A 56 -25.68 10.85 23.24
N GLU A 57 -24.73 11.05 22.31
CA GLU A 57 -23.64 12.00 22.45
C GLU A 57 -24.10 13.45 22.28
N ASN A 58 -25.15 13.72 21.50
CA ASN A 58 -25.69 15.07 21.33
C ASN A 58 -26.94 15.37 22.19
N ALA A 59 -27.37 14.42 23.02
CA ALA A 59 -28.58 14.57 23.85
C ALA A 59 -28.55 15.79 24.77
N SER A 60 -27.43 16.07 25.43
CA SER A 60 -27.25 17.25 26.30
C SER A 60 -27.26 18.59 25.54
N GLN A 61 -27.05 18.56 24.22
CA GLN A 61 -27.01 19.72 23.33
C GLN A 61 -28.32 19.87 22.52
N TRP A 62 -29.23 18.89 22.68
CA TRP A 62 -30.40 18.74 21.80
C TRP A 62 -31.31 19.96 21.82
N LYS A 63 -31.59 20.55 23.00
CA LYS A 63 -32.37 21.78 23.13
C LYS A 63 -31.77 22.92 22.32
N GLY A 64 -30.48 23.15 22.41
CA GLY A 64 -29.80 24.18 21.61
C GLY A 64 -29.82 23.89 20.10
N ILE A 65 -29.72 22.62 19.70
CA ILE A 65 -29.84 22.21 18.31
C ILE A 65 -31.24 22.50 17.76
N THR A 66 -32.32 22.10 18.46
CA THR A 66 -33.68 22.29 18.01
C THR A 66 -34.07 23.78 17.98
N THR A 67 -33.73 24.54 19.02
CA THR A 67 -33.98 25.99 19.06
C THR A 67 -33.36 26.70 17.85
N ARG A 68 -32.12 26.35 17.48
CA ARG A 68 -31.46 26.98 16.31
C ARG A 68 -32.03 26.53 14.97
N LEU A 69 -32.54 25.30 14.88
CA LEU A 69 -33.26 24.84 13.67
C LEU A 69 -34.54 25.65 13.49
N GLU A 70 -35.28 25.86 14.57
CA GLU A 70 -36.48 26.66 14.61
C GLU A 70 -36.23 28.13 14.27
N GLU A 71 -35.22 28.75 14.90
CA GLU A 71 -34.77 30.12 14.60
C GLU A 71 -34.30 30.28 13.15
N SER A 72 -33.76 29.20 12.56
CA SER A 72 -33.33 29.18 11.15
C SER A 72 -34.49 29.05 10.17
N GLY A 73 -35.75 28.81 10.65
CA GLY A 73 -36.92 28.55 9.82
C GLY A 73 -36.81 27.29 8.95
N VAL A 74 -36.05 26.27 9.42
CA VAL A 74 -35.83 25.03 8.68
C VAL A 74 -36.80 23.96 9.18
N ASN A 75 -37.70 23.48 8.30
CA ASN A 75 -38.58 22.36 8.61
C ASN A 75 -37.74 21.07 8.64
N TYR A 76 -37.85 20.32 9.73
CA TYR A 76 -37.07 19.10 9.93
C TYR A 76 -37.91 18.00 10.59
N CYS A 77 -37.52 16.76 10.37
CA CYS A 77 -37.94 15.63 11.16
C CYS A 77 -36.73 15.01 11.87
N VAL A 78 -36.98 14.27 12.95
CA VAL A 78 -35.98 13.70 13.81
C VAL A 78 -35.83 12.20 13.55
N ILE A 79 -34.56 11.73 13.43
CA ILE A 79 -34.20 10.32 13.40
C ILE A 79 -33.46 9.99 14.69
N SER A 80 -33.93 9.05 15.47
CA SER A 80 -33.17 8.48 16.58
C SER A 80 -32.07 7.57 16.00
N LEU A 81 -30.79 7.86 16.32
CA LEU A 81 -29.67 7.04 15.83
C LEU A 81 -29.76 5.59 16.32
N ASP A 82 -30.31 5.37 17.52
CA ASP A 82 -30.46 4.02 18.10
C ASP A 82 -31.46 3.15 17.29
N SER A 83 -32.39 3.75 16.56
CA SER A 83 -33.36 3.03 15.71
C SER A 83 -32.84 2.69 14.33
N VAL A 84 -31.69 3.26 13.91
CA VAL A 84 -31.13 3.07 12.57
C VAL A 84 -30.43 1.73 12.47
N VAL A 85 -30.92 0.84 11.62
CA VAL A 85 -30.36 -0.48 11.31
C VAL A 85 -30.07 -0.60 9.81
N ASN A 86 -30.99 -0.12 8.96
CA ASN A 86 -30.96 -0.26 7.51
C ASN A 86 -30.88 1.08 6.77
N THR A 87 -30.66 1.04 5.46
CA THR A 87 -30.58 2.23 4.61
C THR A 87 -31.86 3.05 4.58
N GLY A 88 -33.05 2.41 4.68
CA GLY A 88 -34.35 3.08 4.72
C GLY A 88 -34.59 3.89 5.99
N ASP A 89 -33.93 3.53 7.09
CA ASP A 89 -34.10 4.17 8.40
C ASP A 89 -33.52 5.58 8.46
N TRP A 90 -32.71 5.98 7.45
CA TRP A 90 -32.24 7.36 7.29
C TRP A 90 -33.29 8.30 6.71
N GLY A 91 -34.53 7.80 6.52
CA GLY A 91 -35.68 8.55 6.01
C GLY A 91 -35.62 8.78 4.49
N ASN A 92 -36.69 9.36 3.98
CA ASN A 92 -36.90 9.61 2.55
C ASN A 92 -36.43 11.02 2.09
N ARG A 93 -35.83 11.80 2.98
CA ARG A 93 -35.35 13.16 2.65
C ARG A 93 -33.99 13.09 1.93
N THR A 94 -33.72 14.08 1.08
CA THR A 94 -32.50 14.13 0.33
C THR A 94 -31.30 14.65 1.12
N VAL A 95 -31.53 15.35 2.23
CA VAL A 95 -30.50 15.94 3.10
C VAL A 95 -30.64 15.42 4.53
N LEU A 96 -29.54 14.90 5.04
CA LEU A 96 -29.38 14.42 6.42
C LEU A 96 -28.40 15.34 7.17
N PHE A 97 -28.81 15.82 8.35
CA PHE A 97 -27.95 16.57 9.25
C PHE A 97 -27.53 15.72 10.45
N LEU A 98 -26.22 15.62 10.66
CA LEU A 98 -25.57 14.91 11.76
C LEU A 98 -24.92 15.92 12.73
N PRO A 99 -25.68 16.60 13.60
CA PRO A 99 -25.12 17.54 14.54
C PRO A 99 -24.41 16.79 15.67
N ASN A 100 -23.09 16.93 15.77
CA ASN A 100 -22.26 16.44 16.89
C ASN A 100 -22.39 14.93 17.20
N VAL A 101 -22.67 14.09 16.21
CA VAL A 101 -22.82 12.64 16.35
C VAL A 101 -21.45 11.97 16.44
N GLU A 102 -20.95 11.73 17.66
CA GLU A 102 -19.56 11.28 17.88
C GLU A 102 -19.36 9.78 17.67
N LYS A 103 -20.42 8.96 17.79
CA LYS A 103 -20.33 7.51 17.70
C LYS A 103 -21.37 6.94 16.76
N LEU A 104 -20.93 6.09 15.83
CA LEU A 104 -21.77 5.26 14.97
C LEU A 104 -21.31 3.81 15.08
N THR A 105 -22.25 2.89 14.97
CA THR A 105 -21.96 1.46 14.85
C THR A 105 -21.55 1.11 13.42
N PRO A 106 -20.95 -0.06 13.17
CA PRO A 106 -20.63 -0.50 11.81
C PRO A 106 -21.86 -0.57 10.88
N SER A 107 -23.00 -1.09 11.36
CA SER A 107 -24.25 -1.15 10.57
C SER A 107 -24.76 0.23 10.19
N GLN A 108 -24.81 1.16 11.14
CA GLN A 108 -25.20 2.55 10.88
C GLN A 108 -24.28 3.25 9.86
N ALA A 109 -22.97 3.04 9.95
CA ALA A 109 -22.03 3.65 9.01
C ALA A 109 -22.16 3.06 7.59
N ILE A 110 -22.40 1.76 7.46
CA ILE A 110 -22.63 1.09 6.18
C ILE A 110 -23.95 1.56 5.55
N SER A 111 -25.03 1.56 6.33
CA SER A 111 -26.34 2.03 5.84
C SER A 111 -26.32 3.50 5.45
N LEU A 112 -25.54 4.35 6.15
CA LEU A 112 -25.33 5.75 5.78
C LEU A 112 -24.55 5.87 4.46
N GLU A 113 -23.49 5.08 4.25
CA GLU A 113 -22.76 5.07 2.99
C GLU A 113 -23.67 4.66 1.82
N GLU A 114 -24.48 3.63 2.00
CA GLU A 114 -25.45 3.20 0.99
C GLU A 114 -26.48 4.27 0.70
N TRP A 115 -27.02 4.93 1.73
CA TRP A 115 -27.97 6.04 1.58
C TRP A 115 -27.34 7.21 0.79
N VAL A 116 -26.09 7.58 1.10
CA VAL A 116 -25.33 8.59 0.34
C VAL A 116 -25.09 8.14 -1.10
N SER A 117 -24.77 6.86 -1.33
CA SER A 117 -24.55 6.33 -2.68
C SER A 117 -25.79 6.43 -3.57
N LYS A 118 -26.99 6.29 -2.98
CA LYS A 118 -28.28 6.45 -3.64
C LYS A 118 -28.71 7.91 -3.88
N GLY A 119 -27.83 8.87 -3.62
CA GLY A 119 -28.08 10.29 -3.93
C GLY A 119 -28.19 11.19 -2.70
N GLY A 120 -28.21 10.63 -1.51
CA GLY A 120 -28.31 11.38 -0.25
C GLY A 120 -27.16 12.40 -0.05
N ARG A 121 -27.48 13.50 0.63
CA ARG A 121 -26.53 14.59 0.96
C ARG A 121 -26.39 14.68 2.47
N VAL A 122 -25.18 14.91 2.96
CA VAL A 122 -24.90 14.95 4.40
C VAL A 122 -24.35 16.32 4.80
N ILE A 123 -24.96 16.94 5.80
CA ILE A 123 -24.37 18.02 6.56
C ILE A 123 -23.95 17.44 7.91
N ALA A 124 -22.75 17.75 8.38
CA ALA A 124 -22.23 17.24 9.64
C ALA A 124 -21.52 18.33 10.42
N SER A 125 -21.55 18.25 11.75
CA SER A 125 -20.86 19.23 12.61
C SER A 125 -20.19 18.57 13.82
N GLY A 126 -19.13 19.18 14.32
CA GLY A 126 -18.41 18.69 15.50
C GLY A 126 -17.56 17.44 15.22
N PRO A 127 -17.17 16.70 16.25
CA PRO A 127 -16.28 15.53 16.12
C PRO A 127 -17.01 14.26 15.67
N VAL A 128 -17.74 14.33 14.56
CA VAL A 128 -18.55 13.24 14.03
C VAL A 128 -17.73 11.97 13.81
N GLY A 129 -18.21 10.86 14.35
CA GLY A 129 -17.59 9.54 14.25
C GLY A 129 -16.28 9.38 15.04
N SER A 130 -15.84 10.39 15.82
CA SER A 130 -14.54 10.38 16.52
C SER A 130 -14.39 9.27 17.56
N LEU A 131 -15.49 8.86 18.20
CA LEU A 131 -15.55 7.79 19.19
C LEU A 131 -15.89 6.42 18.60
N SER A 132 -16.10 6.34 17.28
CA SER A 132 -16.41 5.09 16.59
C SER A 132 -15.17 4.20 16.42
N ALA A 133 -15.39 2.91 16.12
CA ALA A 133 -14.33 1.97 15.79
C ALA A 133 -13.47 2.47 14.58
N PRO A 134 -12.19 2.10 14.48
CA PRO A 134 -11.29 2.63 13.45
C PRO A 134 -11.77 2.48 12.01
N GLY A 135 -12.42 1.35 11.68
CA GLY A 135 -13.01 1.12 10.36
C GLY A 135 -14.19 2.03 10.08
N VAL A 136 -15.08 2.23 11.08
CA VAL A 136 -16.21 3.15 11.01
C VAL A 136 -15.74 4.59 10.82
N ARG A 137 -14.74 5.04 11.62
CA ARG A 137 -14.14 6.37 11.45
C ARG A 137 -13.66 6.61 10.02
N ARG A 138 -13.02 5.61 9.41
CA ARG A 138 -12.55 5.72 8.03
C ARG A 138 -13.70 5.86 7.04
N LEU A 139 -14.77 5.09 7.21
CA LEU A 139 -15.95 5.16 6.35
C LEU A 139 -16.61 6.53 6.44
N ILE A 140 -16.81 7.03 7.66
CA ILE A 140 -17.34 8.39 7.89
C ILE A 140 -16.41 9.47 7.32
N ASN A 141 -15.09 9.33 7.46
CA ASN A 141 -14.12 10.26 6.87
C ASN A 141 -14.22 10.31 5.33
N ASN A 142 -14.53 9.19 4.68
CA ASN A 142 -14.75 9.15 3.23
C ASN A 142 -16.06 9.84 2.84
N ILE A 143 -17.14 9.63 3.59
CA ILE A 143 -18.43 10.27 3.37
C ILE A 143 -18.32 11.79 3.53
N LEU A 144 -17.66 12.24 4.60
CA LEU A 144 -17.55 13.67 4.95
C LEU A 144 -16.41 14.39 4.22
N GLY A 145 -15.52 13.66 3.54
CA GLY A 145 -14.36 14.24 2.89
C GLY A 145 -13.21 14.58 3.84
N GLY A 146 -13.25 14.16 5.08
CA GLY A 146 -12.22 14.42 6.10
C GLY A 146 -12.66 14.05 7.49
N TYR A 147 -11.89 14.46 8.48
CA TYR A 147 -12.15 14.10 9.87
C TYR A 147 -11.79 15.23 10.83
N TRP A 148 -12.40 15.22 12.01
CA TRP A 148 -12.04 16.09 13.12
C TRP A 148 -10.64 15.73 13.65
N GLY A 149 -9.68 16.63 13.42
CA GLY A 149 -8.28 16.40 13.83
C GLY A 149 -8.04 16.71 15.31
N PHE A 150 -8.42 17.89 15.74
CA PHE A 150 -8.24 18.38 17.12
C PHE A 150 -9.03 19.65 17.39
N SER A 151 -9.38 19.85 18.66
CA SER A 151 -10.01 21.07 19.14
C SER A 151 -9.00 22.22 19.21
N LEU A 152 -9.47 23.44 18.98
CA LEU A 152 -8.71 24.66 19.19
C LEU A 152 -8.87 25.14 20.64
N ASP A 153 -7.78 25.58 21.24
CA ASP A 153 -7.79 25.99 22.66
C ASP A 153 -8.55 27.30 22.90
N LYS A 154 -8.56 28.19 21.89
CA LYS A 154 -9.21 29.50 21.93
C LYS A 154 -10.16 29.67 20.76
N PRO A 155 -11.21 30.51 20.88
CA PRO A 155 -12.00 30.93 19.74
C PRO A 155 -11.12 31.48 18.62
N GLN A 156 -11.50 31.18 17.39
CA GLN A 156 -10.80 31.60 16.18
C GLN A 156 -11.80 32.15 15.18
N LYS A 157 -11.37 33.12 14.38
CA LYS A 157 -12.20 33.68 13.32
C LYS A 157 -12.24 32.72 12.12
N ILE A 158 -13.44 32.42 11.66
CA ILE A 158 -13.65 31.67 10.41
C ILE A 158 -13.59 32.65 9.25
N GLN A 159 -12.86 32.31 8.20
CA GLN A 159 -12.80 33.06 6.96
C GLN A 159 -13.13 32.11 5.77
N PRO A 160 -14.11 32.49 4.92
CA PRO A 160 -14.40 31.74 3.69
C PRO A 160 -13.18 31.61 2.79
N SER A 161 -13.08 30.46 2.11
CA SER A 161 -12.02 30.19 1.14
C SER A 161 -12.14 31.11 -0.08
N LYS A 162 -11.01 31.59 -0.61
CA LYS A 162 -10.96 32.37 -1.87
C LYS A 162 -11.04 31.49 -3.12
N ASP A 163 -11.17 30.16 -2.95
CA ASP A 163 -11.29 29.22 -4.07
C ASP A 163 -12.58 29.46 -4.85
N LYS A 164 -12.46 29.61 -6.17
CA LYS A 164 -13.59 29.84 -7.10
C LYS A 164 -14.64 28.72 -7.03
N LEU A 165 -14.25 27.50 -6.69
CA LEU A 165 -15.15 26.34 -6.53
C LEU A 165 -15.99 26.42 -5.24
N GLN A 166 -15.61 27.27 -4.28
CA GLN A 166 -16.29 27.44 -3.00
C GLN A 166 -17.08 28.76 -2.90
N ARG A 167 -17.52 29.34 -4.01
CA ARG A 167 -18.28 30.62 -4.07
C ARG A 167 -19.53 30.63 -3.19
N TRP A 168 -20.15 29.46 -2.97
CA TRP A 168 -21.33 29.30 -2.13
C TRP A 168 -21.08 29.71 -0.67
N ALA A 169 -19.84 29.52 -0.18
CA ALA A 169 -19.41 29.87 1.18
C ALA A 169 -18.85 31.29 1.28
N ASN A 170 -18.66 31.99 0.16
CA ASN A 170 -18.03 33.33 0.18
C ASN A 170 -19.08 34.44 0.40
N LYS A 171 -19.61 34.55 1.64
CA LYS A 171 -20.58 35.56 2.08
C LYS A 171 -20.15 36.22 3.37
N LYS A 172 -20.44 37.50 3.53
CA LYS A 172 -20.05 38.29 4.71
C LYS A 172 -20.64 37.76 6.02
N ASN A 173 -21.86 37.22 5.99
CA ASN A 173 -22.55 36.68 7.17
C ASN A 173 -22.03 35.30 7.62
N LEU A 174 -21.06 34.71 6.91
CA LEU A 174 -20.39 33.45 7.26
C LEU A 174 -19.05 33.70 7.98
N ILE A 175 -18.70 34.92 8.25
CA ILE A 175 -17.49 35.30 8.97
C ILE A 175 -17.85 35.56 10.44
N GLY A 176 -17.16 34.90 11.36
CA GLY A 176 -17.37 35.07 12.79
C GLY A 176 -16.35 34.33 13.65
N GLU A 177 -16.38 34.56 14.95
CA GLU A 177 -15.56 33.86 15.91
C GLU A 177 -16.25 32.58 16.36
N VAL A 178 -15.47 31.49 16.38
CA VAL A 178 -15.96 30.16 16.73
C VAL A 178 -14.93 29.43 17.58
N ARG A 179 -15.38 28.73 18.60
CA ARG A 179 -14.61 27.74 19.33
C ARG A 179 -14.88 26.36 18.71
N GLY A 180 -13.96 25.91 17.89
CA GLY A 180 -14.11 24.68 17.14
C GLY A 180 -12.88 23.80 17.15
N GLY A 181 -12.69 23.04 16.07
CA GLY A 181 -11.52 22.21 15.83
C GLY A 181 -11.13 22.21 14.35
N VAL A 182 -9.91 21.81 14.11
CA VAL A 182 -9.39 21.68 12.75
C VAL A 182 -9.97 20.43 12.12
N VAL A 183 -10.63 20.59 10.97
CA VAL A 183 -11.02 19.45 10.12
C VAL A 183 -9.93 19.19 9.09
N VAL A 184 -9.47 17.94 9.03
CA VAL A 184 -8.38 17.51 8.16
C VAL A 184 -8.96 16.95 6.88
N PRO A 185 -8.73 17.59 5.71
CA PRO A 185 -9.28 17.13 4.44
C PRO A 185 -8.62 15.85 3.95
N ASN A 186 -9.39 15.04 3.22
CA ASN A 186 -8.87 13.97 2.36
C ASN A 186 -8.78 14.45 0.90
N SER A 187 -8.37 13.57 -0.03
CA SER A 187 -8.22 13.91 -1.46
C SER A 187 -9.53 14.23 -2.18
N ALA A 188 -10.69 13.92 -1.59
CA ALA A 188 -12.00 14.10 -2.21
C ALA A 188 -12.68 15.42 -1.78
N SER A 189 -12.10 16.19 -0.86
CA SER A 189 -12.71 17.39 -0.31
C SER A 189 -11.86 18.63 -0.50
N GLN A 190 -12.53 19.78 -0.45
CA GLN A 190 -11.90 21.11 -0.47
C GLN A 190 -12.33 21.90 0.76
N ALA A 191 -11.44 22.78 1.24
CA ALA A 191 -11.75 23.68 2.34
C ALA A 191 -12.66 24.82 1.84
N ALA A 192 -13.88 24.87 2.34
CA ALA A 192 -14.83 25.95 2.06
C ALA A 192 -14.61 27.17 2.98
N ALA A 193 -14.05 26.94 4.19
CA ALA A 193 -13.59 27.99 5.08
C ALA A 193 -12.35 27.56 5.85
N LEU A 194 -11.57 28.54 6.29
CA LEU A 194 -10.30 28.38 6.99
C LEU A 194 -10.35 29.08 8.36
N TRP A 195 -9.61 28.56 9.33
CA TRP A 195 -9.31 29.23 10.58
C TRP A 195 -8.26 30.31 10.34
N THR A 196 -8.53 31.53 10.79
CA THR A 196 -7.57 32.64 10.67
C THR A 196 -6.64 32.63 11.88
N SER A 197 -5.41 32.15 11.70
CA SER A 197 -4.34 32.18 12.68
C SER A 197 -3.07 32.72 12.04
N LYS A 198 -2.18 33.34 12.86
CA LYS A 198 -0.91 33.92 12.35
C LYS A 198 -0.01 32.89 11.66
N ASP A 199 -0.14 31.60 12.01
CA ASP A 199 0.78 30.54 11.57
C ASP A 199 0.17 29.40 10.76
N ASN A 200 -1.17 29.31 10.58
CA ASN A 200 -1.78 28.17 9.89
C ASN A 200 -3.18 28.49 9.32
N ASN A 201 -3.32 28.35 8.02
CA ASN A 201 -4.61 28.33 7.31
C ASN A 201 -5.21 26.91 7.33
N SER A 202 -5.55 26.40 8.50
CA SER A 202 -6.17 25.07 8.61
C SER A 202 -7.67 25.14 8.32
N ALA A 203 -8.26 24.02 7.82
CA ALA A 203 -9.65 24.02 7.41
C ALA A 203 -10.61 24.08 8.60
N ALA A 204 -11.61 24.96 8.48
CA ALA A 204 -12.74 25.13 9.39
C ALA A 204 -13.99 24.43 8.85
N VAL A 205 -14.20 24.43 7.54
CA VAL A 205 -15.31 23.77 6.86
C VAL A 205 -14.79 23.01 5.65
N LEU A 206 -15.19 21.76 5.52
CA LEU A 206 -14.93 20.93 4.34
C LEU A 206 -16.17 20.76 3.48
N ALA A 207 -15.98 20.62 2.17
CA ALA A 207 -17.02 20.37 1.21
C ALA A 207 -16.58 19.29 0.20
N THR A 208 -17.48 18.33 -0.05
CA THR A 208 -17.40 17.38 -1.18
C THR A 208 -18.59 17.59 -2.09
N SER A 209 -18.74 16.86 -3.17
CA SER A 209 -19.96 16.92 -4.00
C SER A 209 -21.23 16.54 -3.24
N ARG A 210 -21.14 15.74 -2.17
CA ARG A 210 -22.27 15.18 -1.41
C ARG A 210 -22.31 15.51 0.06
N SER A 211 -21.30 16.21 0.61
CA SER A 211 -21.25 16.56 2.02
C SER A 211 -20.75 17.95 2.30
N THR A 212 -21.16 18.50 3.47
CA THR A 212 -20.59 19.70 4.09
C THR A 212 -20.28 19.39 5.56
N PHE A 213 -19.06 19.68 6.00
CA PHE A 213 -18.60 19.30 7.34
C PHE A 213 -18.07 20.50 8.09
N PHE A 214 -18.76 20.91 9.18
CA PHE A 214 -18.42 22.05 10.03
C PHE A 214 -17.47 21.62 11.15
N GLY A 215 -16.38 22.35 11.31
CA GLY A 215 -15.37 22.11 12.32
C GLY A 215 -15.70 22.66 13.72
N TRP A 216 -16.96 22.75 14.11
CA TRP A 216 -17.40 23.14 15.46
C TRP A 216 -18.68 22.41 15.84
N ARG A 217 -19.01 22.44 17.13
CA ARG A 217 -20.26 21.87 17.64
C ARG A 217 -21.40 22.83 17.37
N TRP A 218 -22.17 22.55 16.34
CA TRP A 218 -23.34 23.34 15.95
C TRP A 218 -24.46 23.20 17.01
N GLY A 219 -25.16 24.26 17.31
CA GLY A 219 -26.19 24.26 18.35
C GLY A 219 -25.65 24.42 19.77
N VAL A 220 -24.41 24.89 19.95
CA VAL A 220 -23.77 25.08 21.26
C VAL A 220 -23.28 26.52 21.40
N ASP A 221 -23.84 27.31 22.34
CA ASP A 221 -23.55 28.73 22.52
C ASP A 221 -22.08 29.02 22.81
N SER A 222 -21.42 28.14 23.57
CA SER A 222 -19.99 28.27 23.84
C SER A 222 -19.12 27.99 22.62
N ALA A 223 -19.68 27.47 21.53
CA ALA A 223 -18.98 27.18 20.29
C ALA A 223 -19.19 28.26 19.22
N ALA A 224 -20.44 28.65 18.92
CA ALA A 224 -20.75 29.64 17.91
C ALA A 224 -22.05 30.40 18.27
N SER A 225 -22.24 31.61 17.75
CA SER A 225 -23.50 32.31 17.88
C SER A 225 -24.61 31.67 17.04
N SER A 226 -25.89 31.81 17.47
CA SER A 226 -27.05 31.30 16.75
C SER A 226 -27.11 31.81 15.31
N ASN A 227 -26.87 33.10 15.10
CA ASN A 227 -26.85 33.75 13.77
C ASN A 227 -25.81 33.12 12.84
N LEU A 228 -24.64 32.80 13.36
CA LEU A 228 -23.57 32.21 12.55
C LEU A 228 -23.88 30.72 12.21
N ASP A 229 -24.38 29.96 13.17
CA ASP A 229 -24.81 28.59 12.95
C ASP A 229 -25.93 28.52 11.90
N SER A 230 -26.96 29.38 12.03
CA SER A 230 -28.07 29.47 11.08
C SER A 230 -27.62 29.89 9.68
N ALA A 231 -26.68 30.83 9.58
CA ALA A 231 -26.12 31.27 8.32
C ALA A 231 -25.37 30.16 7.59
N TRP A 232 -24.53 29.38 8.32
CA TRP A 232 -23.79 28.26 7.75
C TRP A 232 -24.70 27.10 7.36
N LEU A 233 -25.71 26.77 8.17
CA LEU A 233 -26.68 25.72 7.82
C LEU A 233 -27.46 26.12 6.56
N SER A 234 -27.97 27.35 6.50
CA SER A 234 -28.69 27.86 5.32
C SER A 234 -27.83 27.86 4.05
N ALA A 235 -26.56 28.21 4.16
CA ALA A 235 -25.62 28.16 3.04
C ALA A 235 -25.38 26.72 2.57
N ALA A 236 -25.23 25.76 3.49
CA ALA A 236 -25.06 24.34 3.18
C ALA A 236 -26.33 23.73 2.57
N LEU A 237 -27.51 24.09 3.07
CA LEU A 237 -28.80 23.66 2.50
C LEU A 237 -28.98 24.14 1.07
N LYS A 238 -28.77 25.44 0.81
CA LYS A 238 -28.84 26.01 -0.56
C LYS A 238 -27.89 25.34 -1.54
N ARG A 239 -26.79 24.77 -1.05
CA ARG A 239 -25.85 24.00 -1.88
C ARG A 239 -26.35 22.60 -2.20
N HIS A 240 -27.15 22.02 -1.33
CA HIS A 240 -27.58 20.61 -1.42
C HIS A 240 -29.03 20.43 -1.88
N THR A 241 -29.83 21.50 -1.89
CA THR A 241 -31.22 21.50 -2.38
C THR A 241 -31.33 22.34 -3.65
N ASP A 242 -31.91 21.81 -4.71
CA ASP A 242 -32.12 22.52 -5.99
C ASP A 242 -33.28 23.54 -5.91
N SER A 243 -33.91 23.70 -4.73
CA SER A 243 -35.04 24.60 -4.52
C SER A 243 -34.58 25.98 -4.04
N PRO A 244 -34.84 27.06 -4.80
CA PRO A 244 -34.48 28.42 -4.38
C PRO A 244 -35.27 28.96 -3.20
N ASN A 245 -36.37 28.33 -2.77
CA ASN A 245 -37.33 28.82 -1.79
C ASN A 245 -37.38 28.04 -0.46
N ALA A 246 -36.32 27.33 -0.09
CA ALA A 246 -36.22 26.60 1.18
C ALA A 246 -36.12 27.49 2.45
N ALA A 247 -36.45 28.75 2.38
CA ALA A 247 -36.13 29.74 3.41
C ALA A 247 -37.30 30.63 3.83
N LYS A 248 -38.54 30.14 3.84
CA LYS A 248 -39.64 30.82 4.56
C LYS A 248 -40.86 29.89 4.68
N THR A 249 -40.92 29.12 5.74
CA THR A 249 -42.15 28.50 6.21
C THR A 249 -42.15 28.49 7.74
N ILE A 250 -43.33 28.71 8.33
CA ILE A 250 -43.56 28.83 9.75
C ILE A 250 -43.13 27.55 10.48
N PRO A 251 -42.46 27.60 11.66
CA PRO A 251 -41.98 26.42 12.36
C PRO A 251 -43.14 25.53 12.77
N GLY A 252 -43.20 24.32 12.24
CA GLY A 252 -44.03 23.24 12.73
C GLY A 252 -43.25 22.40 13.75
N ALA A 253 -43.93 21.83 14.74
CA ALA A 253 -43.35 20.96 15.74
C ALA A 253 -42.60 19.79 15.08
N ALA A 254 -41.43 19.41 15.63
CA ALA A 254 -40.62 18.32 15.16
C ALA A 254 -41.43 17.02 15.14
N SER A 255 -41.63 16.45 13.94
CA SER A 255 -42.25 15.13 13.75
C SER A 255 -41.16 14.07 13.61
N GLU A 256 -41.45 12.83 14.01
CA GLU A 256 -40.57 11.71 13.64
C GLU A 256 -40.60 11.52 12.12
N CYS A 257 -39.45 11.24 11.55
CA CYS A 257 -39.33 10.97 10.11
C CYS A 257 -40.10 9.67 9.80
N SER A 258 -41.09 9.73 8.90
CA SER A 258 -41.80 8.53 8.46
C SER A 258 -40.86 7.54 7.81
N THR A 259 -40.68 6.37 8.39
CA THR A 259 -40.07 5.22 7.79
C THR A 259 -41.08 4.53 6.90
N SER A 260 -40.91 4.54 5.59
CA SER A 260 -41.78 3.83 4.66
C SER A 260 -41.58 2.33 4.86
N ALA A 261 -42.47 1.70 5.61
CA ALA A 261 -42.65 0.26 5.59
C ALA A 261 -43.29 -0.13 4.24
N VAL A 262 -42.48 -0.52 3.28
CA VAL A 262 -42.96 -1.16 2.06
C VAL A 262 -43.42 -2.57 2.44
N ALA A 263 -44.72 -2.76 2.54
CA ALA A 263 -45.36 -4.07 2.66
C ALA A 263 -44.99 -4.89 1.42
N GLN A 264 -44.18 -5.93 1.62
CA GLN A 264 -43.94 -6.94 0.59
C GLN A 264 -45.18 -7.80 0.40
N LYS A 265 -45.86 -7.66 -0.74
CA LYS A 265 -46.68 -8.72 -1.32
C LYS A 265 -45.79 -9.65 -2.12
N PRO A 266 -45.98 -10.96 -2.04
CA PRO A 266 -45.18 -11.90 -2.81
C PRO A 266 -45.65 -11.85 -4.27
N ALA A 267 -44.72 -11.58 -5.18
CA ALA A 267 -44.91 -11.71 -6.61
C ALA A 267 -44.03 -12.83 -7.17
N THR A 268 -44.69 -13.75 -7.81
CA THR A 268 -44.21 -14.85 -8.62
C THR A 268 -43.35 -14.41 -9.80
N ASN A 269 -42.37 -15.23 -10.06
CA ASN A 269 -41.47 -15.35 -11.23
C ASN A 269 -41.79 -14.56 -12.49
N SER A 270 -40.77 -13.81 -12.95
CA SER A 270 -40.37 -13.87 -14.37
C SER A 270 -38.95 -13.36 -14.52
N ILE A 271 -38.14 -14.18 -15.15
CA ILE A 271 -36.76 -13.97 -15.58
C ILE A 271 -36.80 -12.93 -16.71
N ASN A 272 -36.15 -11.78 -16.54
CA ASN A 272 -35.62 -11.04 -17.69
C ASN A 272 -34.37 -10.25 -17.31
N SER A 273 -33.40 -10.42 -18.17
CA SER A 273 -32.08 -9.83 -18.30
C SER A 273 -31.90 -8.40 -17.79
N ILE A 274 -30.90 -8.20 -16.93
CA ILE A 274 -30.39 -6.90 -16.50
C ILE A 274 -29.04 -6.66 -17.21
N PRO A 275 -28.88 -5.50 -17.88
CA PRO A 275 -27.56 -5.11 -18.42
C PRO A 275 -26.57 -4.74 -17.29
N PRO A 276 -25.27 -4.97 -17.46
CA PRO A 276 -24.29 -4.67 -16.43
C PRO A 276 -23.84 -3.21 -16.52
N THR A 277 -24.48 -2.34 -15.77
CA THR A 277 -23.94 -1.00 -15.48
C THR A 277 -23.99 -0.77 -13.97
N GLY A 278 -23.00 -1.25 -13.28
CA GLY A 278 -22.75 -0.97 -11.89
C GLY A 278 -21.27 -0.77 -11.68
N THR A 279 -20.80 0.46 -11.82
CA THR A 279 -19.47 0.85 -11.33
C THR A 279 -19.42 0.55 -9.84
N SER A 280 -18.73 -0.53 -9.48
CA SER A 280 -18.38 -0.84 -8.10
C SER A 280 -17.67 0.37 -7.49
N PRO A 281 -18.02 0.79 -6.27
CA PRO A 281 -17.22 1.77 -5.56
C PRO A 281 -15.81 1.19 -5.41
N ASN A 282 -14.85 1.82 -6.04
CA ASN A 282 -13.44 1.53 -5.88
C ASN A 282 -13.10 1.60 -4.40
N PHE A 283 -13.05 0.46 -3.74
CA PHE A 283 -12.28 0.31 -2.52
C PHE A 283 -10.82 0.52 -2.91
N THR A 284 -10.39 1.78 -2.85
CA THR A 284 -8.97 2.09 -2.94
C THR A 284 -8.24 1.24 -1.91
N PRO A 285 -7.19 0.53 -2.33
CA PRO A 285 -6.35 -0.19 -1.38
C PRO A 285 -5.92 0.80 -0.30
N PHE A 286 -5.84 0.31 0.91
CA PHE A 286 -5.42 1.02 2.10
C PHE A 286 -4.19 1.86 1.79
N LYS A 287 -4.37 3.12 1.41
CA LYS A 287 -3.29 4.08 1.51
C LYS A 287 -2.99 4.18 3.00
N ILE A 288 -1.89 3.60 3.42
CA ILE A 288 -1.20 4.12 4.59
C ILE A 288 -0.83 5.53 4.14
N THR A 289 -1.70 6.47 4.40
CA THR A 289 -1.42 7.88 4.19
C THR A 289 -0.28 8.24 5.12
N ALA A 290 0.94 8.15 4.61
CA ALA A 290 1.86 9.20 4.92
C ALA A 290 1.11 10.47 4.52
N ALA A 291 0.84 11.36 5.46
CA ALA A 291 0.31 12.66 5.15
C ALA A 291 1.30 13.31 4.17
N THR A 292 0.99 13.21 2.89
CA THR A 292 1.64 14.02 1.87
C THR A 292 1.04 15.41 2.03
N SER A 293 1.62 16.20 2.94
CA SER A 293 1.57 17.62 2.76
C SER A 293 2.26 17.90 1.42
N ASN A 294 1.54 18.46 0.45
CA ASN A 294 2.09 19.09 -0.75
C ASN A 294 2.81 20.41 -0.39
N LYS A 295 3.58 20.42 0.67
CA LYS A 295 4.66 21.37 0.88
C LYS A 295 5.95 20.71 0.42
N PRO A 296 6.83 21.39 -0.32
CA PRO A 296 8.18 20.91 -0.52
C PRO A 296 8.71 20.55 0.87
N ALA A 297 9.23 19.34 0.98
CA ALA A 297 9.85 18.89 2.22
C ALA A 297 10.78 20.01 2.69
N PRO A 298 10.74 20.38 3.98
CA PRO A 298 11.62 21.42 4.47
C PRO A 298 13.03 21.07 4.00
N ASN A 299 13.75 22.08 3.50
CA ASN A 299 15.14 21.96 3.11
C ASN A 299 15.90 21.45 4.33
N ILE A 300 15.98 20.12 4.45
CA ILE A 300 16.80 19.50 5.47
C ILE A 300 18.22 19.71 4.97
N ASN A 301 18.86 20.73 5.51
CA ASN A 301 20.28 21.00 5.32
C ASN A 301 21.05 19.74 5.69
N PHE A 302 21.50 19.02 4.67
CA PHE A 302 22.47 17.94 4.77
C PHE A 302 23.83 18.56 5.15
N ARG A 303 23.99 18.98 6.39
CA ARG A 303 25.31 19.24 6.94
C ARG A 303 25.92 17.92 7.37
N ARG A 304 26.96 17.51 6.67
CA ARG A 304 27.97 16.50 6.97
C ARG A 304 27.53 15.05 7.04
N SER A 305 27.53 14.37 5.90
CA SER A 305 28.38 13.19 5.72
C SER A 305 28.71 13.06 4.23
N ASP A 306 29.99 13.08 3.90
CA ASP A 306 30.49 12.98 2.52
C ASP A 306 30.43 11.56 1.95
N LYS A 307 29.65 10.69 2.55
CA LYS A 307 29.59 9.26 2.23
C LYS A 307 28.26 8.94 1.55
N LEU A 308 28.21 9.14 0.23
CA LEU A 308 27.22 8.55 -0.66
C LEU A 308 27.74 7.17 -1.09
N SER A 309 27.77 6.25 -0.16
CA SER A 309 28.17 4.86 -0.41
C SER A 309 26.94 3.95 -0.31
N ASP A 310 27.13 2.65 -0.17
CA ASP A 310 26.12 1.71 0.30
C ASP A 310 25.43 2.20 1.59
N GLU A 311 26.07 3.15 2.29
CA GLU A 311 25.52 4.01 3.34
C GLU A 311 24.36 4.93 2.88
N ALA A 312 24.07 5.09 1.58
CA ALA A 312 22.88 5.82 1.14
C ALA A 312 21.59 5.09 1.57
N ILE A 313 21.63 3.78 1.70
CA ILE A 313 20.54 2.98 2.28
C ILE A 313 20.50 3.24 3.78
N ASP A 314 21.64 3.25 4.47
CA ASP A 314 21.74 3.52 5.90
C ASP A 314 21.28 4.95 6.22
N ASN A 315 21.61 5.94 5.38
CA ASN A 315 21.17 7.33 5.53
C ASN A 315 19.68 7.54 5.24
N LEU A 316 19.05 6.76 4.36
CA LEU A 316 17.61 6.72 4.20
C LEU A 316 16.91 6.15 5.46
N GLN A 317 17.55 5.19 6.12
CA GLN A 317 17.09 4.56 7.34
C GLN A 317 17.11 5.52 8.55
N ASP A 318 18.19 6.27 8.74
CA ASP A 318 18.37 7.13 9.92
C ASP A 318 17.39 8.32 9.98
N LYS A 319 16.91 8.80 8.84
CA LYS A 319 16.04 9.99 8.77
C LYS A 319 14.59 9.76 9.14
N VAL A 320 14.17 8.52 9.14
CA VAL A 320 12.75 8.15 9.34
C VAL A 320 12.56 7.25 10.55
N ARG A 321 13.64 6.94 11.25
CA ARG A 321 13.63 6.11 12.45
C ARG A 321 12.90 6.83 13.58
N LEU A 322 11.94 6.14 14.18
CA LEU A 322 11.39 6.56 15.46
C LEU A 322 12.53 6.46 16.50
N ASP A 323 13.12 7.59 16.90
CA ASP A 323 14.19 7.63 17.91
C ASP A 323 13.63 7.38 19.31
N ILE A 324 13.41 6.10 19.60
CA ILE A 324 12.85 5.66 20.87
C ILE A 324 14.00 5.18 21.77
N LYS A 325 14.79 6.12 22.22
CA LYS A 325 15.81 5.83 23.25
C LYS A 325 15.14 5.76 24.61
N PRO A 326 15.29 4.63 25.35
CA PRO A 326 14.81 4.55 26.73
C PRO A 326 15.36 5.71 27.56
N GLY A 327 14.53 6.31 28.39
CA GLY A 327 14.93 7.42 29.26
C GLY A 327 15.13 8.78 28.58
N SER A 328 15.02 8.88 27.25
CA SER A 328 15.10 10.17 26.55
C SER A 328 13.96 11.09 26.96
N ARG A 329 14.31 12.30 27.42
CA ARG A 329 13.37 13.36 27.79
C ARG A 329 13.04 14.30 26.60
N LYS A 330 13.56 14.03 25.41
CA LYS A 330 13.27 14.83 24.21
C LYS A 330 11.76 14.91 23.98
N PRO A 331 11.22 16.10 23.64
CA PRO A 331 9.81 16.24 23.31
C PRO A 331 9.35 15.26 22.24
N ILE A 332 8.17 14.68 22.42
CA ILE A 332 7.48 13.88 21.42
C ILE A 332 6.46 14.78 20.73
N SER A 333 6.61 14.99 19.45
CA SER A 333 5.65 15.75 18.68
C SER A 333 4.33 14.99 18.53
N ARG A 334 3.24 15.71 18.23
CA ARG A 334 1.93 15.10 17.96
C ARG A 334 1.99 14.07 16.81
N ARG A 335 2.76 14.33 15.75
CA ARG A 335 2.94 13.40 14.63
C ARG A 335 3.64 12.12 15.09
N GLU A 336 4.64 12.23 15.94
CA GLU A 336 5.30 11.08 16.54
C GLU A 336 4.37 10.29 17.45
N THR A 337 3.55 10.96 18.27
CA THR A 337 2.55 10.30 19.11
C THR A 337 1.61 9.43 18.28
N ILE A 338 1.06 9.98 17.19
CA ILE A 338 0.20 9.23 16.26
C ILE A 338 0.96 8.07 15.62
N ALA A 339 2.21 8.29 15.21
CA ALA A 339 3.04 7.24 14.61
C ALA A 339 3.31 6.10 15.60
N LEU A 340 3.60 6.42 16.87
CA LEU A 340 3.79 5.44 17.96
C LEU A 340 2.52 4.64 18.25
N GLN A 341 1.36 5.30 18.32
CA GLN A 341 0.06 4.63 18.50
C GLN A 341 -0.24 3.68 17.32
N GLN A 342 -0.08 4.17 16.10
CA GLN A 342 -0.35 3.37 14.90
C GLN A 342 0.56 2.17 14.78
N GLU A 343 1.83 2.29 15.21
CA GLU A 343 2.76 1.16 15.17
C GLU A 343 2.36 0.05 16.15
N LEU A 344 1.99 0.38 17.37
CA LEU A 344 1.50 -0.63 18.32
C LEU A 344 0.23 -1.33 17.78
N LEU A 345 -0.72 -0.57 17.22
CA LEU A 345 -1.93 -1.15 16.62
C LEU A 345 -1.62 -2.08 15.43
N LYS A 346 -0.64 -1.72 14.59
CA LYS A 346 -0.19 -2.59 13.50
C LYS A 346 0.55 -3.81 13.99
N LEU A 347 1.36 -3.66 15.05
CA LEU A 347 2.06 -4.79 15.66
C LEU A 347 1.08 -5.78 16.30
N ILE A 348 0.03 -5.29 16.97
CA ILE A 348 -1.08 -6.16 17.42
C ILE A 348 -1.61 -6.98 16.23
N GLY A 349 -1.96 -6.32 15.12
CA GLY A 349 -2.48 -7.02 13.94
C GLY A 349 -1.50 -8.05 13.34
N ARG A 350 -0.17 -7.77 13.34
CA ARG A 350 0.84 -8.74 12.89
C ARG A 350 0.94 -9.95 13.83
N VAL A 351 0.90 -9.73 15.14
CA VAL A 351 0.91 -10.80 16.14
C VAL A 351 -0.36 -11.65 16.04
N GLU A 352 -1.53 -11.03 15.91
CA GLU A 352 -2.81 -11.73 15.70
C GLU A 352 -2.79 -12.55 14.40
N SER A 353 -2.30 -11.98 13.30
CA SER A 353 -2.17 -12.67 12.00
C SER A 353 -1.23 -13.88 12.08
N ALA A 354 -0.07 -13.74 12.74
CA ALA A 354 0.90 -14.83 12.90
C ALA A 354 0.32 -15.97 13.74
N ASN A 355 -0.34 -15.63 14.87
CA ASN A 355 -0.94 -16.63 15.76
C ASN A 355 -2.12 -17.35 15.08
N LEU A 356 -2.96 -16.64 14.34
CA LEU A 356 -4.04 -17.23 13.56
C LEU A 356 -3.51 -18.25 12.55
N ALA A 357 -2.51 -17.86 11.75
CA ALA A 357 -1.90 -18.75 10.78
C ALA A 357 -1.26 -19.99 11.44
N ALA A 358 -0.55 -19.81 12.56
CA ALA A 358 0.05 -20.90 13.30
C ALA A 358 -1.00 -21.87 13.88
N THR A 359 -2.08 -21.35 14.44
CA THR A 359 -3.16 -22.17 15.02
C THR A 359 -3.92 -22.93 13.94
N ALA A 360 -4.30 -22.25 12.84
CA ALA A 360 -5.06 -22.86 11.75
C ALA A 360 -4.29 -24.00 11.05
N ILE A 361 -2.96 -23.88 10.91
CA ILE A 361 -2.14 -24.93 10.31
C ILE A 361 -1.98 -26.13 11.26
N ASN A 362 -1.74 -25.88 12.55
CA ASN A 362 -1.42 -26.95 13.49
C ASN A 362 -2.68 -27.72 13.98
N ASN A 363 -3.86 -27.09 13.99
CA ASN A 363 -5.11 -27.79 14.34
C ASN A 363 -5.60 -28.74 13.22
N GLY A 364 -5.21 -28.54 11.96
CA GLY A 364 -5.56 -29.38 10.83
C GLY A 364 -4.80 -30.73 10.74
N THR A 365 -3.85 -30.99 11.64
CA THR A 365 -3.07 -32.25 11.68
C THR A 365 -3.60 -33.27 12.69
N GLN A 366 -4.67 -32.98 13.41
CA GLN A 366 -5.30 -33.90 14.35
C GLN A 366 -6.51 -34.58 13.70
N THR A 367 -6.58 -35.93 13.78
CA THR A 367 -7.74 -36.71 13.34
C THR A 367 -8.99 -36.31 14.12
N ALA A 368 -10.17 -36.45 13.50
CA ALA A 368 -11.46 -36.07 14.10
C ALA A 368 -11.69 -36.71 15.49
N GLU A 369 -11.15 -37.89 15.72
CA GLU A 369 -11.24 -38.62 17.02
C GLU A 369 -10.38 -37.97 18.11
N ALA A 370 -9.19 -37.40 17.77
CA ALA A 370 -8.35 -36.69 18.70
C ALA A 370 -8.94 -35.30 19.05
N GLN A 371 -9.79 -34.75 18.16
CA GLN A 371 -10.53 -33.49 18.41
C GLN A 371 -11.62 -33.70 19.47
N VAL A 372 -12.39 -34.78 19.41
CA VAL A 372 -13.45 -35.09 20.36
C VAL A 372 -12.90 -35.34 21.79
N ALA A 373 -11.76 -36.01 21.91
CA ALA A 373 -11.12 -36.27 23.18
C ALA A 373 -10.52 -35.00 23.86
N LYS A 374 -10.05 -34.02 23.05
CA LYS A 374 -9.56 -32.72 23.56
C LYS A 374 -10.65 -31.69 23.80
N PHE A 375 -11.81 -31.79 23.14
CA PHE A 375 -12.98 -30.95 23.45
C PHE A 375 -13.53 -31.20 24.87
N ALA A 376 -13.26 -32.37 25.44
CA ALA A 376 -13.67 -32.70 26.81
C ALA A 376 -12.68 -32.20 27.89
N SER A 377 -11.45 -31.84 27.53
CA SER A 377 -10.37 -31.55 28.48
C SER A 377 -9.58 -30.25 28.25
N SER A 378 -9.80 -29.50 27.17
CA SER A 378 -9.13 -28.23 26.95
C SER A 378 -10.03 -27.24 26.21
N GLN A 379 -10.16 -26.06 26.79
CA GLN A 379 -10.84 -24.93 26.13
C GLN A 379 -10.24 -24.68 24.75
N PRO A 380 -11.07 -24.25 23.74
CA PRO A 380 -10.65 -24.06 22.35
C PRO A 380 -9.51 -23.06 22.28
N GLY A 381 -8.59 -23.27 21.33
CA GLY A 381 -7.39 -22.44 21.07
C GLY A 381 -7.68 -20.98 20.76
N VAL A 382 -8.29 -20.31 21.69
CA VAL A 382 -8.25 -18.88 21.90
C VAL A 382 -6.77 -18.51 22.09
N LEU A 383 -6.29 -17.45 21.44
CA LEU A 383 -5.09 -16.71 21.88
C LEU A 383 -5.01 -16.90 23.39
N THR A 384 -3.96 -17.53 23.90
CA THR A 384 -3.87 -17.84 25.32
C THR A 384 -4.32 -16.63 26.14
N LEU A 385 -4.97 -16.81 27.29
CA LEU A 385 -5.42 -15.70 28.14
C LEU A 385 -4.32 -14.63 28.29
N SER A 386 -3.05 -15.07 28.33
CA SER A 386 -1.88 -14.19 28.32
C SER A 386 -1.76 -13.33 27.05
N ASN A 387 -2.06 -13.86 25.87
CA ASN A 387 -2.00 -13.08 24.62
C ASN A 387 -3.10 -12.01 24.56
N GLN A 388 -4.32 -12.33 24.98
CA GLN A 388 -5.42 -11.36 25.04
C GLN A 388 -5.14 -10.28 26.09
N GLN A 389 -4.55 -10.64 27.22
CA GLN A 389 -4.17 -9.71 28.25
C GLN A 389 -3.09 -8.74 27.77
N VAL A 390 -2.03 -9.22 27.09
CA VAL A 390 -0.98 -8.37 26.52
C VAL A 390 -1.55 -7.43 25.44
N ILE A 391 -2.47 -7.91 24.61
CA ILE A 391 -3.13 -7.08 23.60
C ILE A 391 -3.99 -6.00 24.27
N SER A 392 -4.76 -6.34 25.30
CA SER A 392 -5.58 -5.38 26.05
C SER A 392 -4.71 -4.31 26.72
N GLN A 393 -3.67 -4.70 27.45
CA GLN A 393 -2.71 -3.79 28.07
C GLN A 393 -2.04 -2.88 27.05
N THR A 394 -1.69 -3.42 25.86
CA THR A 394 -1.11 -2.60 24.79
C THR A 394 -2.13 -1.58 24.25
N LYS A 395 -3.40 -1.95 24.11
CA LYS A 395 -4.47 -1.02 23.70
C LYS A 395 -4.64 0.11 24.72
N GLU A 396 -4.50 -0.17 26.01
CA GLU A 396 -4.49 0.86 27.06
C GLU A 396 -3.30 1.81 26.91
N VAL A 397 -2.09 1.28 26.67
CA VAL A 397 -0.92 2.12 26.41
C VAL A 397 -1.15 3.02 25.19
N VAL A 398 -1.74 2.50 24.12
CA VAL A 398 -2.12 3.31 22.93
C VAL A 398 -3.05 4.46 23.30
N GLN A 399 -4.02 4.24 24.18
CA GLN A 399 -4.96 5.28 24.65
C GLN A 399 -4.29 6.30 25.58
N ARG A 400 -3.36 5.88 26.45
CA ARG A 400 -2.66 6.74 27.43
C ARG A 400 -1.55 7.58 26.80
N LEU A 401 -0.93 7.15 25.69
CA LEU A 401 0.18 7.87 25.05
C LEU A 401 -0.07 9.36 24.80
N PRO A 402 -1.21 9.81 24.25
CA PRO A 402 -1.46 11.24 24.05
C PRO A 402 -1.50 12.02 25.36
N GLN A 403 -2.05 11.44 26.42
CA GLN A 403 -2.13 12.08 27.74
C GLN A 403 -0.75 12.25 28.38
N LEU A 404 0.12 11.21 28.28
CA LEU A 404 1.50 11.29 28.76
C LEU A 404 2.29 12.38 28.01
N VAL A 405 2.09 12.47 26.71
CA VAL A 405 2.73 13.49 25.86
C VAL A 405 2.21 14.90 26.21
N ALA A 406 0.91 15.07 26.41
CA ALA A 406 0.30 16.34 26.83
C ALA A 406 0.86 16.79 28.20
N LYS A 407 1.03 15.85 29.14
CA LYS A 407 1.65 16.10 30.46
C LYS A 407 3.19 16.19 30.41
N ARG A 408 3.82 16.25 29.23
CA ARG A 408 5.28 16.29 29.00
C ARG A 408 6.09 15.13 29.63
N LYS A 409 5.43 14.03 29.98
CA LYS A 409 6.06 12.82 30.53
C LYS A 409 6.68 11.95 29.41
N TYR A 410 7.57 12.53 28.62
CA TYR A 410 8.10 11.91 27.40
C TYR A 410 8.92 10.65 27.65
N ALA A 411 9.72 10.61 28.74
CA ALA A 411 10.51 9.42 29.10
C ALA A 411 9.60 8.25 29.47
N GLU A 412 8.54 8.52 30.23
CA GLU A 412 7.54 7.53 30.62
C GLU A 412 6.76 7.00 29.40
N ALA A 413 6.32 7.88 28.51
CA ALA A 413 5.65 7.51 27.25
C ALA A 413 6.52 6.55 26.43
N ARG A 414 7.83 6.83 26.29
CA ARG A 414 8.76 5.93 25.59
C ARG A 414 8.96 4.62 26.31
N LYS A 415 9.09 4.63 27.64
CA LYS A 415 9.22 3.42 28.45
C LYS A 415 8.00 2.52 28.29
N GLN A 416 6.78 3.06 28.45
CA GLN A 416 5.55 2.29 28.31
C GLN A 416 5.39 1.73 26.88
N TRP A 417 5.71 2.53 25.85
CA TRP A 417 5.68 2.09 24.48
C TRP A 417 6.65 0.95 24.19
N LEU A 418 7.89 1.03 24.69
CA LEU A 418 8.90 -0.03 24.53
C LEU A 418 8.50 -1.32 25.25
N VAL A 419 7.96 -1.21 26.47
CA VAL A 419 7.45 -2.37 27.23
C VAL A 419 6.33 -3.03 26.43
N ALA A 420 5.32 -2.29 25.98
CA ALA A 420 4.21 -2.82 25.20
C ALA A 420 4.68 -3.48 23.89
N LYS A 421 5.61 -2.86 23.18
CA LYS A 421 6.22 -3.44 21.98
C LYS A 421 6.92 -4.77 22.26
N ASN A 422 7.75 -4.84 23.29
CA ASN A 422 8.50 -6.04 23.63
C ASN A 422 7.56 -7.16 24.12
N SER A 423 6.55 -6.83 24.91
CA SER A 423 5.52 -7.78 25.32
C SER A 423 4.78 -8.38 24.13
N LEU A 424 4.40 -7.55 23.14
CA LEU A 424 3.80 -8.04 21.88
C LEU A 424 4.76 -8.91 21.07
N TRP A 425 6.04 -8.54 20.96
CA TRP A 425 7.03 -9.33 20.23
C TRP A 425 7.18 -10.74 20.82
N ASN A 426 7.10 -10.88 22.15
CA ASN A 426 7.15 -12.17 22.82
C ASN A 426 5.89 -13.04 22.57
N GLN A 427 4.82 -12.46 22.02
CA GLN A 427 3.61 -13.21 21.64
C GLN A 427 3.68 -13.80 20.23
N PHE A 428 4.75 -13.59 19.46
CA PHE A 428 4.89 -14.26 18.18
C PHE A 428 5.08 -15.77 18.35
N PRO A 429 4.47 -16.60 17.49
CA PRO A 429 4.53 -18.08 17.58
C PRO A 429 5.87 -18.62 17.08
N THR A 430 6.98 -18.24 17.71
CA THR A 430 8.35 -18.59 17.29
C THR A 430 8.73 -20.05 17.47
N THR A 431 7.90 -20.84 18.13
CA THR A 431 8.11 -22.27 18.40
C THR A 431 7.24 -23.20 17.52
N LYS A 432 6.33 -22.63 16.71
CA LYS A 432 5.38 -23.38 15.89
C LYS A 432 5.61 -23.13 14.41
N ARG A 433 5.51 -24.20 13.59
CA ARG A 433 5.55 -24.05 12.12
C ARG A 433 4.27 -23.39 11.64
N PHE A 434 4.39 -22.38 10.76
CA PHE A 434 3.26 -21.75 10.09
C PHE A 434 3.63 -21.11 8.73
N ALA A 435 4.81 -21.41 8.22
CA ALA A 435 5.19 -20.97 6.89
C ALA A 435 4.29 -21.60 5.83
N GLN A 436 3.83 -20.78 4.89
CA GLN A 436 3.15 -21.22 3.67
C GLN A 436 4.19 -21.46 2.56
N PRO A 437 3.84 -22.12 1.44
CA PRO A 437 4.70 -22.18 0.27
C PRO A 437 5.05 -20.75 -0.20
N GLU A 438 6.31 -20.36 -0.02
CA GLU A 438 6.82 -19.02 -0.29
C GLU A 438 8.28 -19.08 -0.77
N ILE A 439 8.73 -18.05 -1.48
CA ILE A 439 10.15 -17.91 -1.82
C ILE A 439 10.88 -17.48 -0.54
N ARG A 440 11.80 -18.31 -0.08
CA ARG A 440 12.66 -18.05 1.08
C ARG A 440 14.09 -17.94 0.58
N ALA A 441 14.41 -16.74 0.07
CA ALA A 441 15.70 -16.49 -0.54
C ALA A 441 16.71 -15.91 0.46
N ILE A 442 18.01 -16.11 0.17
CA ILE A 442 19.11 -15.52 0.93
C ILE A 442 20.28 -15.17 0.02
N TRP A 443 20.94 -14.03 0.28
CA TRP A 443 22.20 -13.69 -0.35
C TRP A 443 23.35 -14.36 0.41
N LEU A 444 24.20 -15.09 -0.34
CA LEU A 444 25.44 -15.67 0.13
C LEU A 444 26.60 -14.94 -0.52
N ASP A 445 27.22 -14.06 0.25
CA ASP A 445 28.23 -13.12 -0.22
C ASP A 445 29.63 -13.73 -0.31
N ARG A 446 30.51 -13.08 -1.06
CA ARG A 446 31.91 -13.47 -1.22
C ARG A 446 32.64 -13.64 0.12
N GLY A 447 32.38 -12.80 1.10
CA GLY A 447 32.99 -12.90 2.42
C GLY A 447 32.74 -14.25 3.08
N THR A 448 31.50 -14.72 3.00
CA THR A 448 31.10 -16.05 3.47
C THR A 448 31.78 -17.17 2.66
N ILE A 449 31.86 -17.03 1.33
CA ILE A 449 32.51 -17.98 0.43
C ILE A 449 34.00 -18.12 0.79
N VAL A 450 34.69 -17.00 0.95
CA VAL A 450 36.15 -17.00 1.30
C VAL A 450 36.37 -17.62 2.69
N LYS A 451 35.50 -17.33 3.68
CA LYS A 451 35.61 -17.93 5.01
C LYS A 451 35.38 -19.45 5.00
N ALA A 452 34.60 -19.96 4.06
CA ALA A 452 34.36 -21.40 3.91
C ALA A 452 35.59 -22.18 3.42
N ARG A 453 36.50 -21.55 2.68
CA ARG A 453 37.79 -22.07 2.18
C ARG A 453 37.73 -23.25 1.20
N ASN A 454 36.73 -24.11 1.29
CA ASN A 454 36.52 -25.30 0.46
C ASN A 454 35.09 -25.80 0.48
N GLU A 455 34.77 -26.86 -0.28
CA GLU A 455 33.45 -27.45 -0.36
C GLU A 455 32.92 -27.92 0.99
N LYS A 456 33.73 -28.57 1.83
CA LYS A 456 33.33 -29.03 3.17
C LYS A 456 32.90 -27.88 4.06
N GLY A 457 33.67 -26.75 4.05
CA GLY A 457 33.33 -25.55 4.81
C GLY A 457 32.08 -24.87 4.26
N LEU A 458 31.89 -24.84 2.94
CA LEU A 458 30.71 -24.30 2.29
C LEU A 458 29.48 -25.19 2.58
N GLY A 459 29.66 -26.52 2.64
CA GLY A 459 28.60 -27.47 3.03
C GLY A 459 27.97 -27.13 4.39
N LYS A 460 28.80 -26.79 5.40
CA LYS A 460 28.29 -26.33 6.71
C LYS A 460 27.44 -25.05 6.64
N VAL A 461 27.70 -24.17 5.67
CA VAL A 461 26.88 -22.98 5.42
C VAL A 461 25.52 -23.44 4.85
N PHE A 462 25.54 -24.29 3.81
CA PHE A 462 24.31 -24.81 3.19
C PHE A 462 23.45 -25.64 4.16
N ASP A 463 24.06 -26.39 5.09
CA ASP A 463 23.32 -27.10 6.16
C ASP A 463 22.51 -26.13 7.02
N ARG A 464 23.11 -25.00 7.45
CA ARG A 464 22.40 -23.97 8.20
C ARG A 464 21.28 -23.33 7.39
N LEU A 465 21.49 -23.07 6.09
CA LEU A 465 20.47 -22.54 5.22
C LEU A 465 19.28 -23.52 5.09
N SER A 466 19.56 -24.81 4.91
CA SER A 466 18.53 -25.84 4.84
C SER A 466 17.73 -25.93 6.14
N GLN A 467 18.40 -25.96 7.30
CA GLN A 467 17.77 -25.96 8.62
C GLN A 467 16.89 -24.73 8.84
N ALA A 468 17.30 -23.56 8.32
CA ALA A 468 16.49 -22.33 8.39
C ALA A 468 15.34 -22.32 7.35
N GLY A 469 15.12 -23.40 6.60
CA GLY A 469 14.06 -23.52 5.60
C GLY A 469 14.27 -22.67 4.35
N ILE A 470 15.49 -22.23 4.06
CA ILE A 470 15.81 -21.51 2.81
C ILE A 470 15.63 -22.45 1.62
N ASN A 471 15.05 -21.95 0.53
CA ASN A 471 14.84 -22.70 -0.71
C ASN A 471 15.46 -22.06 -1.95
N THR A 472 16.00 -20.86 -1.84
CA THR A 472 16.62 -20.12 -2.95
C THR A 472 17.89 -19.38 -2.46
N VAL A 473 19.02 -19.58 -3.12
CA VAL A 473 20.29 -18.94 -2.73
C VAL A 473 20.76 -18.03 -3.86
N PHE A 474 20.89 -16.73 -3.58
CA PHE A 474 21.61 -15.78 -4.45
C PHE A 474 23.09 -15.86 -4.11
N PHE A 475 23.84 -16.66 -4.88
CA PHE A 475 25.25 -16.94 -4.65
C PHE A 475 26.14 -15.94 -5.39
N GLU A 476 26.97 -15.17 -4.68
CA GLU A 476 27.83 -14.14 -5.28
C GLU A 476 28.87 -14.74 -6.21
N THR A 477 28.60 -14.76 -7.49
CA THR A 477 29.37 -15.39 -8.55
C THR A 477 30.35 -14.43 -9.22
N VAL A 478 29.91 -13.16 -9.40
CA VAL A 478 30.75 -12.08 -9.95
C VAL A 478 30.67 -10.87 -9.04
N ASN A 479 31.82 -10.38 -8.56
CA ASN A 479 31.92 -9.24 -7.66
C ASN A 479 33.13 -8.35 -8.02
N ALA A 480 32.89 -7.06 -8.20
CA ALA A 480 33.93 -6.06 -8.48
C ALA A 480 34.85 -6.42 -9.66
N GLY A 481 34.31 -7.05 -10.71
CA GLY A 481 35.02 -7.46 -11.90
C GLY A 481 35.76 -8.81 -11.78
N TYR A 482 35.76 -9.43 -10.60
CA TYR A 482 36.29 -10.78 -10.39
C TYR A 482 35.16 -11.82 -10.43
N THR A 483 35.51 -13.01 -10.96
CA THR A 483 34.65 -14.21 -10.76
C THR A 483 35.08 -14.96 -9.50
N VAL A 484 34.21 -15.72 -8.85
CA VAL A 484 34.62 -16.64 -7.77
C VAL A 484 35.00 -18.03 -8.32
N TYR A 485 34.73 -18.29 -9.59
CA TYR A 485 34.98 -19.54 -10.31
C TYR A 485 36.05 -19.36 -11.39
N PRO A 486 36.73 -20.42 -11.86
CA PRO A 486 37.67 -20.38 -12.97
C PRO A 486 36.96 -20.03 -14.29
N SER A 487 37.07 -18.79 -14.75
CA SER A 487 36.42 -18.27 -15.95
C SER A 487 37.38 -18.32 -17.14
N LYS A 488 36.83 -18.61 -18.35
CA LYS A 488 37.52 -18.46 -19.63
C LYS A 488 37.29 -17.09 -20.27
N VAL A 489 36.36 -16.31 -19.72
CA VAL A 489 35.93 -15.00 -20.22
C VAL A 489 36.44 -13.85 -19.36
N ALA A 490 36.38 -13.97 -18.04
CA ALA A 490 36.83 -12.93 -17.12
C ALA A 490 38.35 -12.88 -17.04
N PRO A 491 39.00 -11.70 -16.96
CA PRO A 491 40.44 -11.57 -16.89
C PRO A 491 41.04 -12.25 -15.67
N GLN A 492 40.30 -12.34 -14.57
CA GLN A 492 40.87 -12.86 -13.31
C GLN A 492 39.77 -13.46 -12.40
N GLN A 493 40.03 -14.65 -11.88
CA GLN A 493 39.37 -15.20 -10.72
C GLN A 493 39.76 -14.45 -9.46
N ASN A 494 38.88 -14.32 -8.47
CA ASN A 494 39.19 -13.69 -7.20
C ASN A 494 40.38 -14.38 -6.51
N PRO A 495 41.45 -13.66 -6.16
CA PRO A 495 42.68 -14.25 -5.58
C PRO A 495 42.38 -15.11 -4.32
N LEU A 496 41.33 -14.76 -3.55
CA LEU A 496 40.99 -15.46 -2.31
C LEU A 496 40.24 -16.78 -2.56
N THR A 497 39.85 -17.06 -3.81
CA THR A 497 39.15 -18.30 -4.21
C THR A 497 39.85 -19.08 -5.31
N ARG A 498 41.10 -18.71 -5.63
CA ARG A 498 41.85 -19.20 -6.81
C ARG A 498 42.08 -20.73 -6.82
N ASN A 499 42.10 -21.37 -5.65
CA ASN A 499 42.52 -22.78 -5.52
C ASN A 499 41.37 -23.77 -5.66
N TRP A 500 40.12 -23.31 -5.93
CA TRP A 500 38.97 -24.17 -6.10
C TRP A 500 37.86 -23.48 -6.93
N ASP A 501 36.78 -24.21 -7.23
CA ASP A 501 35.59 -23.70 -7.91
C ASP A 501 34.41 -23.62 -6.95
N PRO A 502 34.25 -22.47 -6.26
CA PRO A 502 33.10 -22.29 -5.34
C PRO A 502 31.74 -22.39 -5.99
N LEU A 503 31.58 -22.00 -7.27
CA LEU A 503 30.30 -22.05 -7.95
C LEU A 503 29.89 -23.49 -8.23
N LYS A 504 30.80 -24.35 -8.70
CA LYS A 504 30.56 -25.79 -8.90
C LYS A 504 30.14 -26.47 -7.60
N SER A 505 30.87 -26.21 -6.51
CA SER A 505 30.54 -26.74 -5.19
C SER A 505 29.20 -26.23 -4.69
N ALA A 506 28.90 -24.94 -4.87
CA ALA A 506 27.65 -24.34 -4.39
C ALA A 506 26.41 -24.90 -5.11
N VAL A 507 26.47 -25.10 -6.43
CA VAL A 507 25.36 -25.71 -7.20
C VAL A 507 25.05 -27.11 -6.66
N LYS A 508 26.08 -27.97 -6.54
CA LYS A 508 25.93 -29.31 -5.97
C LYS A 508 25.32 -29.26 -4.57
N LEU A 509 25.90 -28.46 -3.66
CA LEU A 509 25.46 -28.38 -2.27
C LEU A 509 24.03 -27.83 -2.11
N ALA A 510 23.60 -26.93 -3.00
CA ALA A 510 22.24 -26.41 -3.04
C ALA A 510 21.25 -27.51 -3.48
N HIS A 511 21.53 -28.17 -4.61
CA HIS A 511 20.69 -29.20 -5.18
C HIS A 511 20.58 -30.43 -4.27
N ASP A 512 21.69 -30.90 -3.66
CA ASP A 512 21.67 -31.98 -2.66
C ASP A 512 20.72 -31.72 -1.48
N ARG A 513 20.41 -30.42 -1.23
CA ARG A 513 19.47 -29.99 -0.16
C ARG A 513 18.13 -29.49 -0.68
N GLY A 514 17.85 -29.69 -1.98
CA GLY A 514 16.64 -29.23 -2.66
C GLY A 514 16.44 -27.71 -2.61
N MET A 515 17.53 -26.95 -2.67
CA MET A 515 17.52 -25.49 -2.84
C MET A 515 17.90 -25.16 -4.27
N GLU A 516 17.34 -24.07 -4.80
CA GLU A 516 17.79 -23.48 -6.06
C GLU A 516 18.92 -22.48 -5.84
N LEU A 517 19.84 -22.44 -6.79
CA LEU A 517 20.97 -21.54 -6.80
C LEU A 517 20.90 -20.59 -7.98
N HIS A 518 20.75 -19.29 -7.68
CA HIS A 518 20.84 -18.23 -8.67
C HIS A 518 22.22 -17.57 -8.61
N ALA A 519 22.91 -17.52 -9.75
CA ALA A 519 24.19 -16.83 -9.84
C ALA A 519 24.01 -15.32 -9.67
N TRP A 520 24.49 -14.78 -8.55
CA TRP A 520 24.42 -13.35 -8.26
C TRP A 520 25.64 -12.63 -8.87
N VAL A 521 25.36 -11.69 -9.77
CA VAL A 521 26.36 -10.96 -10.52
C VAL A 521 26.24 -9.45 -10.33
N TRP A 522 27.36 -8.78 -10.06
CA TRP A 522 27.45 -7.33 -10.12
C TRP A 522 27.58 -6.89 -11.57
N VAL A 523 26.55 -6.24 -12.11
CA VAL A 523 26.48 -5.94 -13.55
C VAL A 523 27.36 -4.77 -13.92
N PHE A 524 27.09 -3.57 -13.39
CA PHE A 524 27.80 -2.36 -13.79
C PHE A 524 28.79 -1.82 -12.74
N ALA A 525 28.85 -2.37 -11.54
CA ALA A 525 29.89 -2.03 -10.57
C ALA A 525 31.19 -2.82 -10.88
N ALA A 526 32.20 -2.15 -11.39
CA ALA A 526 33.41 -2.76 -11.96
C ALA A 526 34.51 -3.06 -10.96
N GLY A 527 34.49 -2.40 -9.80
CA GLY A 527 35.52 -2.54 -8.77
C GLY A 527 35.03 -2.13 -7.40
N ASN A 528 35.90 -2.24 -6.37
CA ASN A 528 35.53 -1.89 -5.00
C ASN A 528 36.78 -1.55 -4.17
N GLN A 529 36.93 -0.31 -3.72
CA GLN A 529 38.07 0.15 -2.90
C GLN A 529 38.24 -0.66 -1.60
N ARG A 530 37.15 -1.10 -0.97
CA ARG A 530 37.23 -1.95 0.24
C ARG A 530 37.84 -3.32 -0.11
N HIS A 531 37.49 -3.87 -1.27
CA HIS A 531 38.02 -5.13 -1.71
C HIS A 531 39.50 -5.00 -2.09
N ASN A 532 39.89 -3.91 -2.77
CA ASN A 532 41.27 -3.62 -3.08
C ASN A 532 42.11 -3.62 -1.81
N LYS A 533 41.64 -2.97 -0.73
CA LYS A 533 42.33 -2.96 0.57
C LYS A 533 42.52 -4.38 1.14
N ILE A 534 41.50 -5.24 1.05
CA ILE A 534 41.60 -6.65 1.52
C ILE A 534 42.64 -7.43 0.72
N LEU A 535 42.80 -7.12 -0.57
CA LEU A 535 43.78 -7.76 -1.45
C LEU A 535 45.19 -7.11 -1.41
N GLY A 536 45.41 -6.07 -0.58
CA GLY A 536 46.65 -5.32 -0.55
C GLY A 536 46.90 -4.46 -1.80
N LEU A 537 45.87 -4.18 -2.59
CA LEU A 537 45.97 -3.41 -3.82
C LEU A 537 45.77 -1.91 -3.58
N ASN A 538 46.25 -1.08 -4.52
CA ASN A 538 45.97 0.36 -4.51
C ASN A 538 44.44 0.61 -4.41
N SER A 539 44.06 1.54 -3.54
CA SER A 539 42.63 1.87 -3.35
C SER A 539 41.92 2.33 -4.65
N ASN A 540 42.68 2.97 -5.57
CA ASN A 540 42.18 3.46 -6.85
C ASN A 540 42.23 2.42 -7.97
N TYR A 541 42.67 1.20 -7.70
CA TYR A 541 42.64 0.13 -8.69
C TYR A 541 41.21 -0.10 -9.17
N PRO A 542 40.97 -0.02 -10.49
CA PRO A 542 39.61 0.00 -11.01
C PRO A 542 38.95 -1.40 -11.08
N GLY A 543 39.67 -2.43 -10.72
CA GLY A 543 39.28 -3.83 -10.90
C GLY A 543 39.84 -4.44 -12.19
N PRO A 544 39.86 -5.78 -12.31
CA PRO A 544 40.60 -6.47 -13.38
C PRO A 544 40.06 -6.17 -14.78
N VAL A 545 38.76 -6.01 -14.94
CA VAL A 545 38.15 -5.74 -16.26
C VAL A 545 38.45 -4.33 -16.73
N LEU A 546 38.32 -3.31 -15.88
CA LEU A 546 38.67 -1.93 -16.27
C LEU A 546 40.17 -1.68 -16.34
N ALA A 547 40.97 -2.48 -15.68
CA ALA A 547 42.45 -2.44 -15.88
C ALA A 547 42.82 -2.95 -17.26
N ALA A 548 42.14 -3.99 -17.76
CA ALA A 548 42.32 -4.51 -19.13
C ALA A 548 41.64 -3.63 -20.21
N HIS A 549 40.53 -2.99 -19.90
CA HIS A 549 39.74 -2.21 -20.84
C HIS A 549 39.32 -0.86 -20.23
N PRO A 550 40.25 0.12 -20.11
CA PRO A 550 39.93 1.41 -19.48
C PRO A 550 38.88 2.24 -20.20
N ASP A 551 38.70 2.04 -21.48
CA ASP A 551 37.72 2.71 -22.33
C ASP A 551 36.26 2.26 -22.06
N TRP A 552 36.06 1.17 -21.31
CA TRP A 552 34.72 0.71 -20.88
C TRP A 552 34.23 1.40 -19.62
N ALA A 553 35.07 2.27 -19.03
CA ALA A 553 34.72 2.97 -17.80
C ALA A 553 33.62 4.04 -17.99
N GLY A 554 32.71 4.10 -17.05
CA GLY A 554 31.86 5.25 -16.84
C GLY A 554 32.59 6.33 -16.03
N TYR A 555 32.19 7.59 -16.22
CA TYR A 555 32.81 8.73 -15.56
C TYR A 555 31.75 9.68 -15.02
N ASP A 556 32.10 10.45 -13.99
CA ASP A 556 31.33 11.61 -13.60
C ASP A 556 31.58 12.77 -14.59
N ARG A 557 30.84 13.87 -14.44
CA ARG A 557 30.97 15.04 -15.31
C ARG A 557 32.38 15.65 -15.29
N ARG A 558 33.14 15.47 -14.19
CA ARG A 558 34.51 15.98 -13.99
C ARG A 558 35.59 15.03 -14.51
N GLY A 559 35.20 13.87 -15.05
CA GLY A 559 36.10 12.85 -15.56
C GLY A 559 36.66 11.90 -14.50
N LYS A 560 36.05 11.84 -13.30
CA LYS A 560 36.42 10.87 -12.26
C LYS A 560 35.68 9.56 -12.47
N MET A 561 36.43 8.45 -12.48
CA MET A 561 35.88 7.10 -12.63
C MET A 561 35.14 6.67 -11.39
N ILE A 562 35.64 6.93 -10.18
CA ILE A 562 34.95 6.67 -8.92
C ILE A 562 34.18 7.92 -8.52
N PRO A 563 32.84 7.86 -8.43
CA PRO A 563 32.00 9.00 -8.05
C PRO A 563 32.35 9.52 -6.66
N GLN A 564 32.32 10.84 -6.50
CA GLN A 564 32.60 11.47 -5.22
C GLN A 564 31.66 10.94 -4.11
N GLY A 565 32.25 10.50 -3.00
CA GLY A 565 31.52 9.93 -1.85
C GLY A 565 31.03 8.51 -2.06
N GLN A 566 31.50 7.83 -3.10
CA GLN A 566 31.28 6.40 -3.36
C GLN A 566 32.62 5.70 -3.48
N ASN A 567 32.62 4.38 -3.40
CA ASN A 567 33.84 3.57 -3.33
C ASN A 567 33.96 2.54 -4.45
N LYS A 568 33.20 2.71 -5.54
CA LYS A 568 33.15 1.78 -6.66
C LYS A 568 33.27 2.54 -7.97
N PRO A 569 34.16 2.13 -8.90
CA PRO A 569 34.04 2.50 -10.30
C PRO A 569 32.89 1.74 -10.95
N PHE A 570 32.34 2.31 -12.01
CA PHE A 570 31.26 1.70 -12.77
C PHE A 570 31.61 1.63 -14.25
N PHE A 571 31.12 0.61 -14.91
CA PHE A 571 31.15 0.49 -16.36
C PHE A 571 30.22 1.52 -17.04
N ASP A 572 30.48 1.78 -18.34
CA ASP A 572 29.58 2.54 -19.21
C ASP A 572 28.53 1.62 -19.86
N PRO A 573 27.26 1.62 -19.43
CA PRO A 573 26.22 0.74 -19.99
C PRO A 573 25.94 0.96 -21.49
N ALA A 574 26.42 2.05 -22.06
CA ALA A 574 26.27 2.35 -23.47
C ALA A 574 27.38 1.71 -24.35
N ASN A 575 28.44 1.17 -23.75
CA ASN A 575 29.56 0.60 -24.50
C ASN A 575 29.18 -0.78 -25.08
N PRO A 576 29.18 -0.98 -26.41
CA PRO A 576 28.74 -2.22 -27.03
C PRO A 576 29.71 -3.40 -26.76
N GLN A 577 31.03 -3.15 -26.68
CA GLN A 577 32.02 -4.20 -26.41
C GLN A 577 31.89 -4.72 -24.97
N LEU A 578 31.71 -3.82 -24.01
CA LEU A 578 31.36 -4.20 -22.64
C LEU A 578 30.12 -5.07 -22.58
N ARG A 579 29.04 -4.69 -23.26
CA ARG A 579 27.80 -5.49 -23.29
C ARG A 579 28.06 -6.90 -23.83
N GLN A 580 28.82 -7.02 -24.91
CA GLN A 580 29.17 -8.34 -25.45
C GLN A 580 29.99 -9.15 -24.45
N TYR A 581 30.95 -8.54 -23.77
CA TYR A 581 31.73 -9.19 -22.71
C TYR A 581 30.86 -9.72 -21.58
N LEU A 582 29.95 -8.88 -21.04
CA LEU A 582 29.06 -9.28 -19.97
C LEU A 582 28.11 -10.41 -20.41
N LEU A 583 27.58 -10.34 -21.64
CA LEU A 583 26.73 -11.41 -22.19
C LEU A 583 27.48 -12.73 -22.34
N LYS A 584 28.75 -12.70 -22.78
CA LYS A 584 29.61 -13.90 -22.88
C LYS A 584 29.89 -14.48 -21.50
N GLN A 585 30.14 -13.65 -20.50
CA GLN A 585 30.36 -14.08 -19.12
C GLN A 585 29.14 -14.74 -18.52
N TYR A 586 27.93 -14.19 -18.76
CA TYR A 586 26.69 -14.81 -18.27
C TYR A 586 26.36 -16.07 -19.04
N GLU A 587 26.62 -16.12 -20.34
CA GLU A 587 26.51 -17.34 -21.13
C GLU A 587 27.42 -18.46 -20.59
N GLU A 588 28.69 -18.13 -20.28
CA GLU A 588 29.62 -19.08 -19.63
C GLU A 588 29.04 -19.64 -18.31
N ILE A 589 28.45 -18.78 -17.46
CA ILE A 589 27.85 -19.22 -16.19
C ILE A 589 26.69 -20.19 -16.44
N VAL A 590 25.73 -19.83 -17.27
CA VAL A 590 24.50 -20.62 -17.46
C VAL A 590 24.70 -21.90 -18.29
N THR A 591 25.78 -21.98 -19.07
CA THR A 591 26.08 -23.16 -19.89
C THR A 591 27.06 -24.15 -19.23
N ARG A 592 27.96 -23.65 -18.36
CA ARG A 592 28.94 -24.50 -17.66
C ARG A 592 28.48 -25.01 -16.30
N TYR A 593 27.52 -24.31 -15.68
CA TYR A 593 27.04 -24.64 -14.36
C TYR A 593 25.52 -24.78 -14.41
N ASP A 594 25.01 -25.76 -13.69
CA ASP A 594 23.56 -25.97 -13.60
C ASP A 594 22.92 -25.00 -12.61
N VAL A 595 23.06 -23.70 -12.86
CA VAL A 595 22.42 -22.66 -12.07
C VAL A 595 20.94 -22.54 -12.44
N ASP A 596 20.08 -22.38 -11.46
CA ASP A 596 18.61 -22.28 -11.63
C ASP A 596 18.15 -20.88 -12.04
N GLY A 597 18.99 -19.89 -11.80
CA GLY A 597 18.67 -18.50 -12.12
C GLY A 597 19.90 -17.60 -12.23
N LEU A 598 19.67 -16.39 -12.77
CA LEU A 598 20.63 -15.32 -12.82
C LEU A 598 20.08 -14.11 -12.04
N HIS A 599 20.80 -13.66 -11.02
CA HIS A 599 20.44 -12.55 -10.14
C HIS A 599 21.27 -11.32 -10.44
N LEU A 600 20.67 -10.30 -11.08
CA LEU A 600 21.35 -9.09 -11.52
C LEU A 600 21.34 -8.04 -10.40
N ASP A 601 22.51 -7.72 -9.86
CA ASP A 601 22.71 -6.62 -8.93
C ASP A 601 23.54 -5.50 -9.55
N TYR A 602 23.54 -4.32 -8.97
CA TYR A 602 24.15 -3.13 -9.57
C TYR A 602 23.72 -2.88 -11.02
N ILE A 603 22.52 -3.34 -11.40
CA ILE A 603 21.89 -3.07 -12.71
C ILE A 603 21.35 -1.64 -12.74
N ARG A 604 22.26 -0.69 -12.63
CA ARG A 604 22.00 0.74 -12.46
C ARG A 604 23.28 1.57 -12.65
N TYR A 605 23.07 2.88 -12.79
CA TYR A 605 24.16 3.83 -12.56
C TYR A 605 24.45 4.02 -11.07
N PRO A 606 25.63 4.56 -10.69
CA PRO A 606 25.87 4.98 -9.30
C PRO A 606 24.89 6.06 -8.87
N PHE A 607 24.72 6.27 -7.56
CA PHE A 607 23.85 7.31 -7.04
C PHE A 607 24.26 8.70 -7.53
N GLN A 608 23.27 9.46 -7.99
CA GLN A 608 23.41 10.81 -8.49
C GLN A 608 22.65 11.81 -7.65
N ASP A 609 23.25 13.01 -7.51
CA ASP A 609 22.65 14.17 -6.88
C ASP A 609 22.88 15.40 -7.78
N HIS A 610 21.92 15.68 -8.63
CA HIS A 610 22.02 16.74 -9.61
C HIS A 610 22.06 18.13 -8.99
N GLN A 611 21.46 18.30 -7.78
CA GLN A 611 21.49 19.57 -7.05
C GLN A 611 22.90 19.90 -6.57
N ARG A 612 23.69 18.89 -6.26
CA ARG A 612 25.10 18.99 -5.85
C ARG A 612 26.09 18.81 -6.99
N ASN A 613 25.61 18.89 -8.24
CA ASN A 613 26.43 18.66 -9.44
C ASN A 613 27.15 17.29 -9.45
N ARG A 614 26.52 16.28 -8.84
CA ARG A 614 27.02 14.88 -8.82
C ARG A 614 26.22 14.06 -9.82
N SER A 615 26.62 14.14 -11.08
CA SER A 615 26.03 13.33 -12.17
C SER A 615 27.07 12.37 -12.73
N TYR A 616 26.60 11.22 -13.28
CA TYR A 616 27.43 10.14 -13.78
C TYR A 616 26.89 9.61 -15.10
N GLY A 617 27.72 8.85 -15.85
CA GLY A 617 27.35 8.25 -17.13
C GLY A 617 28.02 8.94 -18.32
N TYR A 618 29.09 9.70 -18.08
CA TYR A 618 29.85 10.43 -19.12
C TYR A 618 31.00 9.60 -19.70
N GLY A 619 30.80 8.28 -19.86
CA GLY A 619 31.72 7.40 -20.57
C GLY A 619 31.88 7.78 -22.07
N LYS A 620 32.91 7.32 -22.71
CA LYS A 620 33.20 7.65 -24.12
C LYS A 620 32.04 7.24 -25.02
N ALA A 621 31.55 6.00 -24.92
CA ALA A 621 30.46 5.48 -25.74
C ALA A 621 29.15 6.23 -25.50
N ALA A 622 28.79 6.46 -24.23
CA ALA A 622 27.54 7.19 -23.91
C ALA A 622 27.55 8.62 -24.47
N ARG A 623 28.66 9.32 -24.39
CA ARG A 623 28.85 10.68 -24.94
C ARG A 623 28.72 10.69 -26.45
N THR A 624 29.43 9.80 -27.14
CA THR A 624 29.41 9.68 -28.61
C THR A 624 28.00 9.40 -29.11
N LEU A 625 27.33 8.33 -28.63
CA LEU A 625 25.99 7.95 -29.05
C LEU A 625 24.94 9.02 -28.73
N PHE A 626 25.06 9.73 -27.61
CA PHE A 626 24.15 10.81 -27.31
C PHE A 626 24.33 12.02 -28.21
N LYS A 627 25.61 12.38 -28.52
CA LYS A 627 25.93 13.47 -29.45
C LYS A 627 25.43 13.16 -30.85
N GLU A 628 25.61 11.95 -31.34
CA GLU A 628 25.12 11.50 -32.66
C GLU A 628 23.59 11.63 -32.73
N ARG A 629 22.88 11.21 -31.68
CA ARG A 629 21.41 11.22 -31.64
C ARG A 629 20.80 12.60 -31.45
N TYR A 630 21.43 13.48 -30.67
CA TYR A 630 20.84 14.75 -30.23
C TYR A 630 21.67 16.00 -30.57
N GLY A 631 22.78 15.86 -31.30
CA GLY A 631 23.61 16.96 -31.77
C GLY A 631 24.52 17.62 -30.72
N VAL A 632 24.44 17.21 -29.42
CA VAL A 632 25.15 17.87 -28.33
C VAL A 632 25.85 16.89 -27.40
N ASP A 633 27.11 17.18 -27.04
CA ASP A 633 27.80 16.41 -26.00
C ASP A 633 27.15 16.62 -24.63
N PRO A 634 26.77 15.53 -23.91
CA PRO A 634 26.11 15.67 -22.60
C PRO A 634 26.97 16.38 -21.53
N LYS A 635 28.26 16.52 -21.71
CA LYS A 635 29.11 17.37 -20.83
C LYS A 635 28.76 18.87 -20.96
N LYS A 636 28.22 19.30 -22.10
CA LYS A 636 27.87 20.70 -22.38
C LYS A 636 26.45 21.08 -21.89
N ILE A 637 25.63 20.11 -21.44
CA ILE A 637 24.27 20.35 -20.97
C ILE A 637 24.19 20.39 -19.43
N SER A 638 23.18 21.06 -18.88
CA SER A 638 22.97 21.18 -17.45
C SER A 638 21.52 20.85 -17.07
N PRO A 639 21.23 20.53 -15.80
CA PRO A 639 19.87 20.32 -15.32
C PRO A 639 18.92 21.51 -15.54
N ARG A 640 19.43 22.73 -15.73
CA ARG A 640 18.63 23.94 -16.02
C ARG A 640 18.04 23.88 -17.44
N GLN A 641 18.70 23.24 -18.37
CA GLN A 641 18.22 22.98 -19.75
C GLN A 641 17.28 21.76 -19.74
N ARG A 642 16.09 21.92 -19.16
CA ARG A 642 15.16 20.83 -18.81
C ARG A 642 14.93 19.81 -19.91
N ASN A 643 14.65 20.25 -21.14
CA ASN A 643 14.29 19.37 -22.26
C ASN A 643 15.46 18.41 -22.60
N ILE A 644 16.63 18.95 -22.93
CA ILE A 644 17.78 18.12 -23.32
C ILE A 644 18.31 17.29 -22.13
N TRP A 645 18.17 17.79 -20.87
CA TRP A 645 18.51 17.05 -19.66
C TRP A 645 17.58 15.85 -19.45
N GLN A 646 16.29 15.99 -19.74
CA GLN A 646 15.34 14.86 -19.71
C GLN A 646 15.70 13.82 -20.77
N LYS A 647 16.06 14.24 -22.01
CA LYS A 647 16.56 13.34 -23.05
C LYS A 647 17.81 12.59 -22.61
N TRP A 648 18.76 13.27 -21.93
CA TRP A 648 19.93 12.63 -21.35
C TRP A 648 19.60 11.61 -20.28
N THR A 649 18.66 11.91 -19.41
CA THR A 649 18.21 10.96 -18.38
C THR A 649 17.51 9.76 -19.01
N ALA A 650 16.63 9.99 -19.97
CA ALA A 650 15.93 8.93 -20.71
C ALA A 650 16.91 8.05 -21.50
N PHE A 651 17.89 8.64 -22.17
CA PHE A 651 18.94 7.91 -22.89
C PHE A 651 19.68 6.94 -21.96
N ARG A 652 20.17 7.42 -20.80
CA ARG A 652 20.86 6.56 -19.83
C ARG A 652 19.96 5.46 -19.28
N THR A 653 18.69 5.77 -18.99
CA THR A 653 17.70 4.77 -18.54
C THR A 653 17.50 3.70 -19.61
N GLN A 654 17.38 4.10 -20.88
CA GLN A 654 17.24 3.19 -22.02
C GLN A 654 18.46 2.25 -22.17
N GLN A 655 19.68 2.71 -21.85
CA GLN A 655 20.88 1.83 -21.89
C GLN A 655 20.73 0.66 -20.91
N ILE A 656 20.21 0.92 -19.68
CA ILE A 656 19.93 -0.14 -18.71
C ILE A 656 18.79 -1.03 -19.19
N ASP A 657 17.66 -0.43 -19.59
CA ASP A 657 16.46 -1.17 -20.00
C ASP A 657 16.73 -2.11 -21.18
N SER A 658 17.49 -1.65 -22.18
CA SER A 658 17.84 -2.46 -23.34
C SER A 658 18.83 -3.57 -22.99
N PHE A 659 19.73 -3.33 -22.03
CA PHE A 659 20.67 -4.37 -21.61
C PHE A 659 19.96 -5.48 -20.83
N VAL A 660 19.02 -5.14 -19.92
CA VAL A 660 18.19 -6.15 -19.23
C VAL A 660 17.45 -7.02 -20.22
N ALA A 661 16.84 -6.42 -21.25
CA ALA A 661 16.15 -7.18 -22.30
C ALA A 661 17.12 -8.11 -23.06
N GLN A 662 18.30 -7.64 -23.42
CA GLN A 662 19.33 -8.46 -24.11
C GLN A 662 19.78 -9.64 -23.25
N VAL A 663 20.04 -9.41 -21.95
CA VAL A 663 20.42 -10.48 -21.02
C VAL A 663 19.31 -11.51 -20.92
N SER A 664 18.07 -11.06 -20.69
CA SER A 664 16.92 -11.95 -20.57
C SER A 664 16.73 -12.81 -21.82
N GLN A 665 16.70 -12.19 -23.00
CA GLN A 665 16.53 -12.87 -24.26
C GLN A 665 17.65 -13.90 -24.51
N LYS A 666 18.91 -13.46 -24.39
CA LYS A 666 20.04 -14.33 -24.70
C LYS A 666 20.20 -15.49 -23.71
N MET A 667 19.98 -15.25 -22.42
CA MET A 667 20.15 -16.30 -21.41
C MET A 667 19.02 -17.34 -21.48
N ARG A 668 17.77 -16.93 -21.73
CA ARG A 668 16.66 -17.85 -21.95
C ARG A 668 16.76 -18.65 -23.23
N GLN A 669 17.41 -18.16 -24.27
CA GLN A 669 17.77 -18.96 -25.45
C GLN A 669 18.77 -20.09 -25.13
N LYS A 670 19.62 -19.92 -24.10
CA LYS A 670 20.57 -20.93 -23.66
C LYS A 670 20.00 -21.89 -22.62
N LYS A 671 19.14 -21.40 -21.74
CA LYS A 671 18.45 -22.16 -20.71
C LYS A 671 17.04 -21.60 -20.55
N SER A 672 16.05 -22.25 -21.16
CA SER A 672 14.68 -21.73 -21.28
C SER A 672 13.95 -21.57 -19.93
N ASP A 673 14.28 -22.39 -18.96
CA ASP A 673 13.72 -22.42 -17.60
C ASP A 673 14.49 -21.54 -16.60
N LEU A 674 15.50 -20.78 -17.09
CA LEU A 674 16.31 -19.90 -16.24
C LEU A 674 15.48 -18.78 -15.63
N ILE A 675 15.53 -18.67 -14.31
CA ILE A 675 14.84 -17.60 -13.57
C ILE A 675 15.70 -16.32 -13.58
N MET A 676 15.10 -15.24 -14.09
CA MET A 676 15.74 -13.92 -14.10
C MET A 676 15.26 -13.09 -12.90
N SER A 677 16.19 -12.69 -12.03
CA SER A 677 15.89 -11.89 -10.84
C SER A 677 16.77 -10.64 -10.75
N VAL A 678 16.26 -9.58 -10.11
CA VAL A 678 16.98 -8.31 -10.00
C VAL A 678 16.95 -7.73 -8.60
N ALA A 679 18.11 -7.33 -8.06
CA ALA A 679 18.19 -6.51 -6.84
C ALA A 679 17.96 -5.04 -7.21
N VAL A 680 16.98 -4.41 -6.56
CA VAL A 680 16.55 -3.05 -6.88
C VAL A 680 16.37 -2.17 -5.65
N PHE A 681 16.46 -0.85 -5.85
CA PHE A 681 16.19 0.11 -4.79
C PHE A 681 14.68 0.32 -4.58
N PRO A 682 14.20 0.36 -3.33
CA PRO A 682 12.78 0.54 -2.99
C PRO A 682 12.33 2.01 -3.08
N LEU A 683 12.91 2.80 -3.97
CA LEU A 683 12.55 4.20 -4.17
C LEU A 683 11.33 4.35 -5.09
N PRO A 684 10.54 5.43 -4.97
CA PRO A 684 9.53 5.77 -5.96
C PRO A 684 10.10 5.84 -7.38
N GLU A 685 9.31 5.46 -8.38
CA GLU A 685 9.74 5.35 -9.79
C GLU A 685 10.49 6.58 -10.29
N GLN A 686 9.91 7.78 -10.14
CA GLN A 686 10.53 9.02 -10.62
C GLN A 686 11.86 9.34 -9.91
N GLU A 687 11.94 9.10 -8.62
CA GLU A 687 13.15 9.33 -7.83
C GLU A 687 14.26 8.34 -8.23
N ARG A 688 13.90 7.09 -8.41
CA ARG A 688 14.79 6.01 -8.80
C ARG A 688 15.34 6.21 -10.21
N ILE A 689 14.48 6.58 -11.18
CA ILE A 689 14.92 6.95 -12.54
C ILE A 689 15.88 8.14 -12.49
N LYS A 690 15.56 9.16 -11.72
CA LYS A 690 16.39 10.37 -11.59
C LYS A 690 17.75 10.10 -10.94
N LYS A 691 17.78 9.26 -9.88
CA LYS A 691 19.00 9.03 -9.08
C LYS A 691 19.85 7.85 -9.56
N LEU A 692 19.24 6.86 -10.21
CA LEU A 692 19.85 5.55 -10.49
C LEU A 692 19.66 5.06 -11.91
N GLN A 693 18.74 5.64 -12.68
CA GLN A 693 18.28 5.15 -13.99
C GLN A 693 17.79 3.69 -13.95
N GLN A 694 17.20 3.27 -12.85
CA GLN A 694 16.71 1.91 -12.62
C GLN A 694 15.18 1.88 -12.81
N HIS A 695 14.71 1.31 -13.92
CA HIS A 695 13.31 1.36 -14.39
C HIS A 695 12.68 -0.05 -14.43
N TRP A 696 12.62 -0.72 -13.29
CA TRP A 696 12.19 -2.12 -13.20
C TRP A 696 10.72 -2.37 -13.54
N GLU A 697 9.85 -1.36 -13.57
CA GLU A 697 8.48 -1.48 -14.06
C GLU A 697 8.42 -1.81 -15.56
N VAL A 698 9.32 -1.27 -16.36
CA VAL A 698 9.43 -1.59 -17.79
C VAL A 698 9.91 -3.02 -17.97
N TRP A 699 10.90 -3.45 -17.19
CA TRP A 699 11.42 -4.82 -17.26
C TRP A 699 10.35 -5.85 -16.87
N ALA A 700 9.57 -5.54 -15.82
CA ALA A 700 8.44 -6.36 -15.39
C ALA A 700 7.32 -6.44 -16.45
N LYS A 701 6.96 -5.29 -17.05
CA LYS A 701 5.90 -5.22 -18.09
C LYS A 701 6.27 -6.01 -19.33
N ARG A 702 7.54 -5.98 -19.75
CA ARG A 702 8.03 -6.74 -20.91
C ARG A 702 8.23 -8.24 -20.63
N GLY A 703 8.19 -8.65 -19.36
CA GLY A 703 8.50 -10.03 -18.97
C GLY A 703 10.00 -10.36 -18.98
N ASP A 704 10.87 -9.34 -19.01
CA ASP A 704 12.33 -9.55 -18.99
C ASP A 704 12.81 -10.20 -17.68
N ILE A 705 12.06 -10.02 -16.60
CA ILE A 705 12.41 -10.49 -15.25
C ILE A 705 11.26 -11.24 -14.60
N ASP A 706 11.60 -12.24 -13.80
CA ASP A 706 10.68 -13.10 -13.08
C ASP A 706 10.47 -12.64 -11.63
N LEU A 707 11.58 -12.24 -10.97
CA LEU A 707 11.58 -11.79 -9.59
C LEU A 707 12.14 -10.38 -9.47
N ILE A 708 11.41 -9.50 -8.79
CA ILE A 708 11.93 -8.22 -8.32
C ILE A 708 12.24 -8.36 -6.84
N VAL A 709 13.49 -8.08 -6.46
CA VAL A 709 13.98 -8.17 -5.09
C VAL A 709 14.32 -6.75 -4.59
N PRO A 710 13.35 -5.99 -4.06
CA PRO A 710 13.61 -4.67 -3.52
C PRO A 710 14.44 -4.78 -2.24
N MET A 711 15.57 -4.09 -2.18
CA MET A 711 16.42 -3.98 -0.99
C MET A 711 15.74 -3.09 0.06
N THR A 712 14.66 -3.60 0.68
CA THR A 712 13.82 -2.89 1.64
C THR A 712 14.47 -2.91 3.04
N TYR A 713 15.76 -2.57 3.09
CA TYR A 713 16.57 -2.67 4.29
C TYR A 713 16.19 -1.62 5.32
N ALA A 714 15.77 -2.05 6.49
CA ALA A 714 15.32 -1.19 7.59
C ALA A 714 15.69 -1.79 8.94
N LEU A 715 15.98 -0.94 9.92
CA LEU A 715 16.26 -1.36 11.29
C LEU A 715 14.99 -1.48 12.16
N ASP A 716 13.84 -1.09 11.61
CA ASP A 716 12.52 -1.21 12.26
C ASP A 716 11.42 -1.46 11.23
N THR A 717 10.33 -2.07 11.67
CA THR A 717 9.20 -2.45 10.81
C THR A 717 8.43 -1.26 10.24
N PRO A 718 8.22 -0.13 10.96
CA PRO A 718 7.63 1.07 10.37
C PRO A 718 8.41 1.63 9.18
N THR A 719 9.74 1.66 9.28
CA THR A 719 10.61 2.08 8.18
C THR A 719 10.52 1.11 7.00
N PHE A 720 10.56 -0.20 7.27
CA PHE A 720 10.33 -1.22 6.26
C PHE A 720 9.00 -1.00 5.52
N SER A 721 7.91 -0.81 6.27
CA SER A 721 6.57 -0.57 5.71
C SER A 721 6.54 0.66 4.80
N ARG A 722 7.24 1.75 5.15
CA ARG A 722 7.34 2.95 4.29
C ARG A 722 8.14 2.71 3.01
N LEU A 723 9.26 2.02 3.11
CA LEU A 723 10.08 1.66 1.94
C LEU A 723 9.33 0.70 1.01
N ALA A 724 8.39 -0.07 1.55
CA ALA A 724 7.57 -0.99 0.78
C ALA A 724 6.46 -0.31 -0.05
N GLN A 725 6.00 0.89 0.35
CA GLN A 725 4.86 1.56 -0.31
C GLN A 725 4.99 1.71 -1.84
N PRO A 726 6.15 2.14 -2.40
CA PRO A 726 6.25 2.39 -3.83
C PRO A 726 5.97 1.15 -4.68
N TRP A 727 6.33 -0.04 -4.20
CA TRP A 727 6.15 -1.27 -4.95
C TRP A 727 4.86 -2.04 -4.57
N ILE A 728 4.33 -1.88 -3.34
CA ILE A 728 3.03 -2.47 -2.96
C ILE A 728 1.89 -1.87 -3.80
N VAL A 729 1.90 -0.54 -3.97
CA VAL A 729 0.84 0.18 -4.69
C VAL A 729 1.01 0.17 -6.21
N SER A 730 2.13 -0.31 -6.72
CA SER A 730 2.40 -0.31 -8.15
C SER A 730 1.53 -1.32 -8.90
N LYS A 731 0.72 -0.83 -9.82
CA LYS A 731 -0.04 -1.66 -10.77
C LYS A 731 0.78 -2.07 -12.00
N LYS A 732 2.04 -1.61 -12.11
CA LYS A 732 2.90 -1.75 -13.29
C LYS A 732 3.76 -3.01 -13.30
N LEU A 733 3.63 -3.88 -12.29
CA LEU A 733 4.50 -5.05 -12.12
C LEU A 733 4.09 -6.28 -12.95
N GLY A 734 2.95 -6.20 -13.63
CA GLY A 734 2.47 -7.32 -14.46
C GLY A 734 2.34 -8.62 -13.64
N SER A 735 2.92 -9.67 -14.18
CA SER A 735 2.97 -11.00 -13.56
C SER A 735 4.24 -11.26 -12.73
N THR A 736 5.18 -10.32 -12.65
CA THR A 736 6.45 -10.49 -11.93
C THR A 736 6.21 -10.65 -10.43
N LEU A 737 6.93 -11.57 -9.78
CA LEU A 737 6.82 -11.81 -8.34
C LEU A 737 7.72 -10.86 -7.56
N LEU A 738 7.20 -10.34 -6.44
CA LEU A 738 7.93 -9.50 -5.50
C LEU A 738 8.53 -10.35 -4.38
N VAL A 739 9.81 -10.11 -4.06
CA VAL A 739 10.58 -10.83 -3.04
C VAL A 739 11.37 -9.81 -2.21
N PRO A 740 10.72 -9.02 -1.32
CA PRO A 740 11.39 -7.94 -0.60
C PRO A 740 12.52 -8.43 0.30
N GLY A 741 13.61 -7.68 0.30
CA GLY A 741 14.81 -7.97 1.08
C GLY A 741 14.76 -7.41 2.51
N ILE A 742 15.15 -8.24 3.49
CA ILE A 742 15.39 -7.85 4.89
C ILE A 742 16.91 -7.86 5.12
N ARG A 743 17.44 -6.79 5.73
CA ARG A 743 18.84 -6.77 6.19
C ARG A 743 18.87 -7.23 7.64
N LEU A 744 19.51 -8.37 7.88
CA LEU A 744 19.60 -8.99 9.22
C LEU A 744 20.64 -8.32 10.12
N LEU A 745 21.68 -7.70 9.56
CA LEU A 745 22.74 -7.05 10.32
C LEU A 745 22.19 -5.95 11.23
N ASN A 746 22.52 -6.02 12.53
CA ASN A 746 22.03 -5.10 13.58
C ASN A 746 20.53 -5.11 13.83
N LEU A 747 19.81 -6.13 13.35
CA LEU A 747 18.38 -6.29 13.57
C LEU A 747 18.17 -7.33 14.70
N PRO A 748 17.43 -7.00 15.77
CA PRO A 748 17.09 -8.00 16.79
C PRO A 748 16.32 -9.18 16.20
N THR A 749 16.47 -10.38 16.76
CA THR A 749 15.80 -11.60 16.26
C THR A 749 14.29 -11.41 16.09
N LEU A 750 13.61 -10.91 17.12
CA LEU A 750 12.15 -10.64 17.04
C LEU A 750 11.83 -9.48 16.11
N GLY A 751 12.74 -8.54 15.91
CA GLY A 751 12.60 -7.48 14.89
C GLY A 751 12.69 -8.01 13.46
N ALA A 752 13.57 -8.98 13.21
CA ALA A 752 13.65 -9.67 11.93
C ALA A 752 12.37 -10.47 11.66
N PHE A 753 11.86 -11.14 12.67
CA PHE A 753 10.63 -11.91 12.61
C PHE A 753 9.39 -11.01 12.39
N ASP A 754 9.33 -9.85 13.03
CA ASP A 754 8.26 -8.86 12.85
C ASP A 754 8.24 -8.30 11.40
N GLN A 755 9.41 -8.04 10.80
CA GLN A 755 9.51 -7.67 9.38
C GLN A 755 9.10 -8.82 8.45
N LEU A 756 9.49 -10.05 8.78
CA LEU A 756 9.10 -11.24 8.04
C LEU A 756 7.57 -11.44 8.07
N GLN A 757 6.95 -11.28 9.24
CA GLN A 757 5.49 -11.35 9.37
C GLN A 757 4.80 -10.25 8.57
N LEU A 758 5.32 -9.02 8.60
CA LEU A 758 4.79 -7.97 7.74
C LEU A 758 4.84 -8.36 6.25
N ILE A 759 5.92 -8.99 5.80
CA ILE A 759 6.04 -9.47 4.41
C ILE A 759 4.97 -10.52 4.10
N ARG A 760 4.74 -11.48 4.98
CA ARG A 760 3.70 -12.52 4.83
C ARG A 760 2.27 -11.95 4.80
N ASP A 761 2.08 -10.78 5.39
CA ASP A 761 0.81 -10.04 5.38
C ASP A 761 0.64 -9.16 4.11
N LEU A 762 1.66 -9.06 3.25
CA LEU A 762 1.64 -8.31 1.99
C LEU A 762 1.40 -9.22 0.78
N PRO A 763 0.93 -8.69 -0.37
CA PRO A 763 0.67 -9.47 -1.58
C PRO A 763 1.96 -9.77 -2.35
N VAL A 764 2.89 -10.54 -1.74
CA VAL A 764 4.22 -10.84 -2.27
C VAL A 764 4.52 -12.33 -2.30
N GLY A 765 5.47 -12.74 -3.16
CA GLY A 765 5.81 -14.14 -3.38
C GLY A 765 6.61 -14.80 -2.25
N GLY A 766 7.28 -14.00 -1.45
CA GLY A 766 8.16 -14.43 -0.37
C GLY A 766 9.10 -13.30 0.03
N TYR A 767 10.30 -13.62 0.49
CA TYR A 767 11.29 -12.68 1.00
C TYR A 767 12.72 -13.08 0.64
N ALA A 768 13.67 -12.16 0.79
CA ALA A 768 15.11 -12.43 0.70
C ALA A 768 15.85 -11.88 1.92
N LEU A 769 16.80 -12.63 2.46
CA LEU A 769 17.57 -12.26 3.66
C LEU A 769 18.99 -11.83 3.28
N PHE A 770 19.43 -10.67 3.74
CA PHE A 770 20.80 -10.19 3.60
C PHE A 770 21.49 -10.15 4.98
N ALA A 771 22.42 -11.07 5.30
CA ALA A 771 22.95 -12.11 4.44
C ALA A 771 23.18 -13.41 5.23
N ALA A 772 23.64 -14.47 4.54
CA ALA A 772 23.86 -15.82 5.09
C ALA A 772 24.73 -15.87 6.35
N GLU A 773 25.74 -14.98 6.48
CA GLU A 773 26.60 -14.90 7.66
C GLU A 773 25.81 -14.63 8.95
N ASN A 774 24.67 -13.93 8.88
CA ASN A 774 23.87 -13.58 10.06
C ASN A 774 23.10 -14.78 10.64
N LEU A 775 22.93 -15.86 9.88
CA LEU A 775 22.35 -17.13 10.39
C LEU A 775 23.32 -17.93 11.28
N GLN A 776 24.51 -17.41 11.59
CA GLN A 776 25.35 -17.91 12.67
C GLN A 776 24.80 -17.55 14.06
N ASN A 777 23.89 -16.58 14.16
CA ASN A 777 23.16 -16.27 15.39
C ASN A 777 22.22 -17.43 15.73
N GLN A 778 22.48 -18.15 16.81
CA GLN A 778 21.74 -19.34 17.21
C GLN A 778 20.27 -19.06 17.46
N GLN A 779 19.92 -17.95 18.13
CA GLN A 779 18.54 -17.58 18.40
C GLN A 779 17.75 -17.34 17.10
N LEU A 780 18.35 -16.63 16.15
CA LEU A 780 17.73 -16.36 14.84
C LEU A 780 17.58 -17.66 14.03
N GLN A 781 18.61 -18.51 14.04
CA GLN A 781 18.61 -19.81 13.40
C GLN A 781 17.48 -20.69 13.98
N GLN A 782 17.34 -20.74 15.30
CA GLN A 782 16.31 -21.54 15.97
C GLN A 782 14.90 -21.06 15.60
N VAL A 783 14.65 -19.77 15.62
CA VAL A 783 13.34 -19.20 15.24
C VAL A 783 12.99 -19.59 13.80
N PHE A 784 13.92 -19.47 12.85
CA PHE A 784 13.66 -19.88 11.46
C PHE A 784 13.48 -21.39 11.35
N SER A 785 14.29 -22.18 12.03
CA SER A 785 14.15 -23.64 12.04
C SER A 785 12.75 -24.07 12.54
N ASN A 786 12.29 -23.49 13.64
CA ASN A 786 10.99 -23.83 14.22
C ASN A 786 9.81 -23.41 13.33
N THR A 787 9.88 -22.20 12.75
CA THR A 787 8.72 -21.61 12.08
C THR A 787 8.60 -21.97 10.61
N GLN A 788 9.70 -22.35 9.97
CA GLN A 788 9.75 -22.63 8.52
C GLN A 788 10.77 -23.71 8.11
N GLY A 789 11.61 -24.18 9.03
CA GLY A 789 12.51 -25.31 8.82
C GLY A 789 11.76 -26.62 8.63
N ASN A 790 12.49 -27.74 8.53
CA ASN A 790 11.93 -29.08 8.29
C ASN A 790 10.95 -29.07 7.11
N LYS A 791 11.48 -29.03 5.89
CA LYS A 791 10.69 -28.98 4.65
C LYS A 791 9.56 -29.98 4.68
N VAL A 792 8.36 -29.54 4.36
CA VAL A 792 7.30 -30.45 3.95
C VAL A 792 7.77 -31.09 2.64
N LYS A 793 7.78 -32.43 2.58
CA LYS A 793 8.09 -33.17 1.37
C LYS A 793 7.24 -32.57 0.23
N ASP A 794 7.85 -32.25 -0.90
CA ASP A 794 7.20 -31.69 -2.08
C ASP A 794 6.60 -30.27 -1.94
N GLU A 795 7.11 -29.46 -1.00
CA GLU A 795 6.69 -28.03 -0.92
C GLU A 795 7.13 -27.28 -2.18
N PRO A 796 6.17 -26.69 -2.95
CA PRO A 796 6.50 -26.05 -4.21
C PRO A 796 7.21 -24.70 -4.00
N ILE A 797 8.17 -24.40 -4.88
CA ILE A 797 8.73 -23.07 -5.00
C ILE A 797 7.80 -22.24 -5.90
N PRO A 798 7.31 -21.05 -5.47
CA PRO A 798 6.28 -20.30 -6.18
C PRO A 798 6.56 -20.00 -7.65
N TYR A 799 7.79 -19.73 -8.02
CA TYR A 799 8.15 -19.44 -9.41
C TYR A 799 8.38 -20.71 -10.26
N ARG A 800 8.49 -21.88 -9.64
CA ARG A 800 8.56 -23.19 -10.37
C ARG A 800 7.19 -23.81 -10.53
N GLN A 801 6.39 -23.77 -9.46
CA GLN A 801 5.07 -24.41 -9.43
C GLN A 801 3.99 -23.40 -8.98
N PRO A 802 3.74 -22.34 -9.75
CA PRO A 802 2.86 -21.24 -9.33
C PRO A 802 1.43 -21.68 -9.07
N TYR A 803 0.88 -22.60 -9.86
CA TYR A 803 -0.49 -23.07 -9.71
C TYR A 803 -0.66 -23.99 -8.48
N LYS A 804 0.29 -24.90 -8.23
CA LYS A 804 0.31 -25.72 -7.00
C LYS A 804 0.46 -24.84 -5.76
N THR A 805 1.33 -23.82 -5.84
CA THR A 805 1.48 -22.83 -4.77
C THR A 805 0.19 -22.06 -4.51
N ALA A 806 -0.51 -21.64 -5.56
CA ALA A 806 -1.79 -20.92 -5.44
C ALA A 806 -2.86 -21.77 -4.73
N ALA A 807 -3.00 -23.03 -5.12
CA ALA A 807 -3.94 -23.97 -4.51
C ALA A 807 -3.64 -24.21 -3.01
N LEU A 808 -2.37 -24.42 -2.65
CA LEU A 808 -1.95 -24.66 -1.27
C LEU A 808 -2.09 -23.40 -0.39
N ARG A 809 -1.77 -22.21 -0.91
CA ARG A 809 -1.98 -20.95 -0.19
C ARG A 809 -3.45 -20.67 0.03
N TYR A 810 -4.31 -21.00 -0.93
CA TYR A 810 -5.74 -20.85 -0.78
C TYR A 810 -6.30 -21.80 0.28
N ALA A 811 -5.91 -23.07 0.26
CA ALA A 811 -6.29 -24.04 1.30
C ALA A 811 -5.86 -23.60 2.71
N SER A 812 -4.67 -23.01 2.85
CA SER A 812 -4.23 -22.45 4.14
C SER A 812 -5.10 -21.28 4.58
N LEU A 813 -5.57 -20.45 3.64
CA LEU A 813 -6.44 -19.32 3.92
C LEU A 813 -7.85 -19.78 4.36
N GLN A 814 -8.39 -20.83 3.74
CA GLN A 814 -9.66 -21.45 4.15
C GLN A 814 -9.60 -21.95 5.60
N LYS A 815 -8.51 -22.60 6.01
CA LYS A 815 -8.32 -23.03 7.40
C LYS A 815 -8.36 -21.88 8.40
N GLU A 816 -7.82 -20.69 8.02
CA GLU A 816 -7.92 -19.51 8.88
C GLU A 816 -9.38 -19.02 8.99
N TRP A 817 -10.15 -19.01 7.91
CA TRP A 817 -11.56 -18.61 7.94
C TRP A 817 -12.41 -19.60 8.73
N GLU A 818 -12.22 -20.88 8.53
CA GLU A 818 -12.87 -21.94 9.30
C GLU A 818 -12.62 -21.74 10.80
N PHE A 819 -11.37 -21.52 11.19
CA PHE A 819 -11.02 -21.28 12.58
C PHE A 819 -11.73 -20.05 13.18
N VAL A 820 -11.74 -18.90 12.49
CA VAL A 820 -12.39 -17.69 13.01
C VAL A 820 -13.93 -17.79 13.01
N LEU A 821 -14.52 -18.54 12.10
CA LEU A 821 -15.96 -18.79 12.06
C LEU A 821 -16.38 -19.72 13.20
N GLN A 822 -15.68 -20.84 13.40
CA GLN A 822 -15.94 -21.81 14.46
C GLN A 822 -15.81 -21.19 15.86
N ASN A 823 -14.89 -20.21 16.02
CA ASN A 823 -14.67 -19.52 17.29
C ASN A 823 -15.49 -18.22 17.43
N ASN A 824 -16.51 -18.00 16.61
CA ASN A 824 -17.37 -16.81 16.65
C ASN A 824 -16.62 -15.45 16.57
N GLN A 825 -15.40 -15.47 16.04
CA GLN A 825 -14.58 -14.25 15.88
C GLN A 825 -15.00 -13.42 14.65
N MET A 826 -15.73 -14.02 13.72
CA MET A 826 -16.32 -13.36 12.55
C MET A 826 -17.81 -13.69 12.47
N LYS A 827 -18.66 -12.72 12.84
CA LYS A 827 -20.12 -12.88 12.82
C LYS A 827 -20.67 -12.68 11.41
N ILE A 828 -21.16 -13.75 10.82
CA ILE A 828 -21.84 -13.77 9.51
C ILE A 828 -23.13 -14.59 9.69
N SER A 829 -24.21 -14.26 8.97
CA SER A 829 -25.46 -15.05 9.02
C SER A 829 -25.26 -16.44 8.41
N ALA A 830 -25.99 -17.44 8.92
CA ALA A 830 -25.88 -18.84 8.48
C ALA A 830 -26.06 -19.01 6.96
N SER A 831 -27.04 -18.30 6.36
CA SER A 831 -27.27 -18.32 4.91
C SER A 831 -26.06 -17.83 4.10
N ARG A 832 -25.38 -16.77 4.56
CA ARG A 832 -24.18 -16.24 3.92
C ARG A 832 -22.95 -17.10 4.15
N ILE A 833 -22.88 -17.82 5.27
CA ILE A 833 -21.81 -18.80 5.50
C ILE A 833 -21.92 -19.94 4.50
N SER A 834 -23.13 -20.48 4.27
CA SER A 834 -23.36 -21.54 3.28
C SER A 834 -22.95 -21.09 1.87
N GLU A 835 -23.36 -19.88 1.46
CA GLU A 835 -22.94 -19.32 0.16
C GLU A 835 -21.41 -19.14 0.07
N LEU A 836 -20.77 -18.65 1.12
CA LEU A 836 -19.31 -18.49 1.18
C LEU A 836 -18.61 -19.84 1.03
N ASN A 837 -19.06 -20.88 1.75
CA ASN A 837 -18.46 -22.20 1.74
C ASN A 837 -18.58 -22.82 0.34
N THR A 838 -19.76 -22.79 -0.27
CA THR A 838 -19.96 -23.31 -1.64
C THR A 838 -19.01 -22.66 -2.64
N GLN A 839 -18.85 -21.35 -2.57
CA GLN A 839 -17.94 -20.64 -3.49
C GLN A 839 -16.47 -20.87 -3.16
N ALA A 840 -16.13 -21.04 -1.88
CA ALA A 840 -14.78 -21.37 -1.46
C ALA A 840 -14.37 -22.75 -1.99
N GLU A 841 -15.27 -23.73 -1.94
CA GLU A 841 -15.06 -25.08 -2.49
C GLU A 841 -14.93 -25.07 -4.02
N VAL A 842 -15.78 -24.33 -4.72
CA VAL A 842 -15.69 -24.16 -6.18
C VAL A 842 -14.33 -23.56 -6.58
N LEU A 843 -13.86 -22.54 -5.85
CA LEU A 843 -12.54 -21.97 -6.11
C LEU A 843 -11.41 -22.93 -5.79
N GLN A 844 -11.48 -23.68 -4.67
CA GLN A 844 -10.47 -24.66 -4.31
C GLN A 844 -10.38 -25.77 -5.36
N SER A 845 -11.53 -26.29 -5.81
CA SER A 845 -11.60 -27.29 -6.88
C SER A 845 -10.97 -26.78 -8.18
N ALA A 846 -11.32 -25.56 -8.59
CA ALA A 846 -10.77 -24.95 -9.81
C ALA A 846 -9.24 -24.73 -9.71
N LEU A 847 -8.71 -24.33 -8.55
CA LEU A 847 -7.28 -24.17 -8.31
C LEU A 847 -6.55 -25.53 -8.30
N ASN A 848 -7.15 -26.58 -7.72
CA ASN A 848 -6.60 -27.93 -7.71
C ASN A 848 -6.55 -28.53 -9.13
N GLN A 849 -7.61 -28.35 -9.93
CA GLN A 849 -7.64 -28.76 -11.33
C GLN A 849 -6.57 -28.04 -12.15
N LEU A 850 -6.42 -26.72 -11.95
CA LEU A 850 -5.38 -25.95 -12.61
C LEU A 850 -3.97 -26.40 -12.20
N ALA A 851 -3.77 -26.76 -10.94
CA ALA A 851 -2.50 -27.28 -10.42
C ALA A 851 -2.16 -28.66 -11.01
N LYS A 852 -3.17 -29.53 -11.21
CA LYS A 852 -3.02 -30.88 -11.78
C LYS A 852 -2.84 -30.82 -13.30
N SER A 853 -3.64 -29.99 -13.97
CA SER A 853 -3.62 -29.86 -15.45
C SER A 853 -3.80 -28.40 -15.83
N SER A 854 -2.73 -27.78 -16.26
CA SER A 854 -2.67 -26.36 -16.56
C SER A 854 -3.11 -26.02 -18.00
N SER A 855 -4.30 -26.54 -18.40
CA SER A 855 -4.93 -26.22 -19.68
C SER A 855 -5.48 -24.79 -19.74
N PRO A 856 -5.68 -24.19 -20.94
CA PRO A 856 -6.33 -22.89 -21.09
C PRO A 856 -7.73 -22.83 -20.45
N ALA A 857 -8.51 -23.91 -20.55
CA ALA A 857 -9.84 -24.02 -19.96
C ALA A 857 -9.79 -23.96 -18.42
N ASN A 858 -8.92 -24.75 -17.78
CA ASN A 858 -8.73 -24.75 -16.33
C ASN A 858 -8.21 -23.40 -15.83
N LEU A 859 -7.33 -22.76 -16.62
CA LEU A 859 -6.83 -21.40 -16.29
C LEU A 859 -7.97 -20.39 -16.30
N GLN A 860 -8.83 -20.41 -17.31
CA GLN A 860 -9.97 -19.51 -17.41
C GLN A 860 -10.98 -19.75 -16.27
N THR A 861 -11.29 -21.01 -15.97
CA THR A 861 -12.17 -21.40 -14.86
C THR A 861 -11.62 -20.90 -13.53
N ALA A 862 -10.34 -21.11 -13.24
CA ALA A 862 -9.72 -20.65 -11.99
C ALA A 862 -9.70 -19.11 -11.87
N LYS A 863 -9.43 -18.41 -12.96
CA LYS A 863 -9.48 -16.93 -13.00
C LYS A 863 -10.89 -16.40 -12.74
N ALA A 864 -11.90 -16.99 -13.39
CA ALA A 864 -13.30 -16.60 -13.21
C ALA A 864 -13.79 -16.86 -11.77
N SER A 865 -13.50 -18.06 -11.24
CA SER A 865 -13.87 -18.46 -9.88
C SER A 865 -13.19 -17.56 -8.84
N LEU A 866 -11.92 -17.24 -9.02
CA LEU A 866 -11.20 -16.31 -8.10
C LEU A 866 -11.79 -14.90 -8.14
N THR A 867 -12.09 -14.37 -9.32
CA THR A 867 -12.67 -13.03 -9.47
C THR A 867 -14.04 -12.95 -8.80
N ARG A 868 -14.91 -13.96 -9.02
CA ARG A 868 -16.22 -14.08 -8.37
C ARG A 868 -16.07 -14.16 -6.86
N PHE A 869 -15.21 -15.05 -6.37
CA PHE A 869 -14.94 -15.21 -4.95
C PHE A 869 -14.45 -13.91 -4.30
N GLN A 870 -13.45 -13.23 -4.88
CA GLN A 870 -12.93 -11.97 -4.34
C GLN A 870 -14.01 -10.89 -4.22
N SER A 871 -14.91 -10.77 -5.20
CA SER A 871 -16.00 -9.77 -5.17
C SER A 871 -16.98 -10.04 -4.04
N GLN A 872 -17.39 -11.29 -3.86
CA GLN A 872 -18.34 -11.69 -2.81
C GLN A 872 -17.71 -11.69 -1.43
N PHE A 873 -16.49 -12.18 -1.29
CA PHE A 873 -15.74 -12.16 -0.04
C PHE A 873 -15.65 -10.75 0.56
N ARG A 874 -15.39 -9.73 -0.26
CA ARG A 874 -15.40 -8.32 0.18
C ARG A 874 -16.71 -7.88 0.79
N VAL A 875 -17.83 -8.30 0.22
CA VAL A 875 -19.16 -7.97 0.73
C VAL A 875 -19.39 -8.66 2.07
N LEU A 876 -19.05 -9.94 2.16
CA LEU A 876 -19.24 -10.76 3.37
C LEU A 876 -18.40 -10.27 4.54
N ILE A 877 -17.12 -10.00 4.33
CA ILE A 877 -16.22 -9.55 5.40
C ILE A 877 -16.32 -8.05 5.72
N ARG A 878 -17.18 -7.30 5.04
CA ARG A 878 -17.28 -5.84 5.20
C ARG A 878 -17.48 -5.42 6.66
N GLN A 879 -18.43 -6.07 7.35
CA GLN A 879 -18.69 -5.83 8.77
C GLN A 879 -17.45 -6.16 9.63
N HIS A 880 -16.80 -7.29 9.36
CA HIS A 880 -15.59 -7.70 10.02
C HIS A 880 -14.44 -6.72 9.75
N ALA A 881 -14.31 -6.23 8.53
CA ALA A 881 -13.26 -5.29 8.12
C ALA A 881 -13.35 -3.93 8.84
N LEU A 882 -14.53 -3.51 9.26
CA LEU A 882 -14.69 -2.27 10.04
C LEU A 882 -14.16 -2.44 11.48
N ASN A 883 -14.30 -3.63 12.05
CA ASN A 883 -13.81 -3.95 13.40
C ASN A 883 -12.33 -4.38 13.39
N ASN A 884 -11.95 -5.21 12.43
CA ASN A 884 -10.63 -5.83 12.29
C ASN A 884 -9.97 -5.51 10.95
N PRO A 885 -9.68 -4.23 10.67
CA PRO A 885 -9.23 -3.79 9.34
C PRO A 885 -7.85 -4.32 8.95
N TYR A 886 -7.01 -4.70 9.91
CA TYR A 886 -5.72 -5.31 9.62
C TYR A 886 -5.90 -6.74 9.08
N GLN A 887 -6.66 -7.58 9.78
CA GLN A 887 -6.90 -8.97 9.40
C GLN A 887 -7.62 -9.07 8.04
N ALA A 888 -8.68 -8.29 7.83
CA ALA A 888 -9.37 -8.23 6.55
C ALA A 888 -8.42 -7.88 5.39
N ARG A 889 -7.52 -6.91 5.61
CA ARG A 889 -6.50 -6.54 4.65
C ARG A 889 -5.52 -7.69 4.36
N VAL A 890 -5.08 -8.42 5.35
CA VAL A 890 -4.18 -9.56 5.18
C VAL A 890 -4.82 -10.61 4.28
N TRP A 891 -6.08 -10.95 4.51
CA TRP A 891 -6.80 -11.90 3.68
C TRP A 891 -6.97 -11.43 2.22
N GLU A 892 -7.33 -10.17 2.00
CA GLU A 892 -7.38 -9.59 0.65
C GLU A 892 -6.01 -9.60 -0.05
N ASN A 893 -4.93 -9.31 0.67
CA ASN A 893 -3.57 -9.36 0.14
C ASN A 893 -3.18 -10.79 -0.27
N ARG A 894 -3.56 -11.79 0.52
CA ARG A 894 -3.30 -13.21 0.21
C ARG A 894 -4.10 -13.67 -1.01
N LEU A 895 -5.36 -13.28 -1.15
CA LEU A 895 -6.15 -13.52 -2.37
C LEU A 895 -5.53 -12.83 -3.60
N SER A 896 -5.04 -11.59 -3.45
CA SER A 896 -4.34 -10.87 -4.51
C SER A 896 -3.01 -11.54 -4.89
N MET A 897 -2.35 -12.22 -3.94
CA MET A 897 -1.14 -13.00 -4.25
C MET A 897 -1.47 -14.26 -5.04
N ILE A 898 -2.57 -14.94 -4.74
CA ILE A 898 -3.06 -16.09 -5.53
C ILE A 898 -3.31 -15.66 -6.98
N GLU A 899 -3.98 -14.53 -7.20
CA GLU A 899 -4.17 -13.95 -8.53
C GLU A 899 -2.84 -13.71 -9.26
N ARG A 900 -1.84 -13.18 -8.55
CA ARG A 900 -0.51 -12.92 -9.13
C ARG A 900 0.22 -14.21 -9.50
N LEU A 901 0.09 -15.27 -8.69
CA LEU A 901 0.65 -16.60 -9.01
C LEU A 901 0.02 -17.20 -10.27
N ILE A 902 -1.30 -17.05 -10.42
CA ILE A 902 -2.00 -17.52 -11.63
C ILE A 902 -1.50 -16.76 -12.86
N LYS A 903 -1.38 -15.42 -12.78
CA LYS A 903 -0.83 -14.59 -13.86
C LYS A 903 0.63 -14.90 -14.18
N PHE A 904 1.42 -15.23 -13.16
CA PHE A 904 2.81 -15.62 -13.34
C PHE A 904 2.91 -16.94 -14.09
N GLY A 905 2.13 -17.96 -13.68
CA GLY A 905 2.07 -19.25 -14.35
C GLY A 905 1.54 -19.17 -15.80
N GLU A 906 0.57 -18.29 -16.06
CA GLU A 906 0.10 -18.01 -17.42
C GLU A 906 1.21 -17.46 -18.34
N ARG A 907 2.08 -16.59 -17.79
CA ARG A 907 3.21 -16.05 -18.55
C ARG A 907 4.26 -17.10 -18.87
N LEU A 908 4.55 -18.01 -17.93
CA LEU A 908 5.56 -19.06 -18.14
C LEU A 908 5.19 -20.02 -19.28
N LYS A 909 3.92 -20.08 -19.65
CA LYS A 909 3.41 -20.95 -20.72
C LYS A 909 3.33 -20.27 -22.10
N LYS A 910 3.45 -18.96 -22.15
CA LYS A 910 3.57 -18.17 -23.39
C LYS A 910 5.04 -18.06 -23.80
#